data_1da121b4c09ca95411f492bb7dc5cb79
#
_entry.id   1da121b4c09ca95411f492bb7dc5cb79
#
_cell.length_a   1.000
_cell.length_b   1.000
_cell.length_c   1.000
_cell.angle_alpha   90.00
_cell.angle_beta   90.00
_cell.angle_gamma   90.00
#
_symmetry.space_group_name_H-M   'P 1'
#
loop_
_entity.id
_entity.type
_entity.pdbx_description
1 polymer ?
#
loop_
_entity_poly.entity_id
_entity_poly.type
_entity_poly.pdbx_seq_one_letter_code
_entity_poly.pdbx_strand_id
1 'polypeptide(L)'
;MEPGSKPSWVRGVFPPASARGIFCTLALLFACGGQDLEPGTIEAPPRRVAPAAPGSQVLFGDLHVHTTYSIDAFLYALPLFSGEGVHPPADACDFARHCSQLDFFSINDHAEGLTPERWERTVESIRECNARASDPAHPDLVAFLGWEWTQVGTTPATHFGHKNVLFPGLADGEIPTRPISSLREEEFERQPPLPLLRLGERTLPRPYSDFVWWIHRLAELENCPEGRDVRDLPPSCRENAATPRELFAKLAQWGLDFLVIPHGLAWGVHAPPGARLDNQLAAGQHDPTRQRLLEVYSGHGNGEVYRSELDRPDPDPTTGDAEAEVCEEPTADFLPCCWRAGEIMRERCGDLEPELCEARVREARRLALAAGTAPHLVFPDTRAADWLDCDQCRDCFKPVFAPRAGESAQYSLALSRPAEPGAEAERPTEQLRWGFIASSDDHHARPGTGYKQVHRKGMSDARGFASPRVEGLLRRLTGRSGADPREPQPAVREVRSFGALLDVERTASFLYPGGLVAVHSEGRSREAVWDALVARRVYGTSGPRILLDFELLNGPDGAAPMGSEVRFEGSPRFGVRATGAFEQRPGCPEESVIALGPDRLEKLCRGECLHPGDRRHPIVAIEVIRVRPQLYPDEPIEGLIEDPWRRFECDGDPAGCSVEFEDESYLASGRAAAYYVRALQEETPAVNGANLRAEFDASGNVLSFDPCYGDARTPRDDDCLAPVHERAWSSPIWLDRIHGS
;
A
#
# COMPACT_ATOMS: atom_id res chain seq x y z
N MET A 1 11.10 -37.49 38.39
CA MET A 1 10.42 -37.35 37.11
C MET A 1 11.08 -36.17 36.42
N GLU A 2 11.91 -36.47 35.48
CA GLU A 2 12.77 -35.50 34.76
C GLU A 2 11.98 -34.70 33.75
N PRO A 3 12.34 -33.44 33.47
CA PRO A 3 11.73 -32.64 32.42
C PRO A 3 12.40 -32.93 31.07
N GLY A 4 11.57 -33.18 30.07
CA GLY A 4 11.96 -33.55 28.70
C GLY A 4 12.72 -32.47 27.96
N SER A 5 13.59 -32.96 27.11
CA SER A 5 14.52 -32.27 26.22
C SER A 5 13.86 -31.38 25.19
N LYS A 6 14.33 -30.15 25.09
CA LYS A 6 14.07 -29.23 23.94
C LYS A 6 14.80 -29.73 22.69
N PRO A 7 14.21 -29.67 21.49
CA PRO A 7 14.92 -29.96 20.25
C PRO A 7 15.85 -28.80 19.89
N SER A 8 17.11 -29.14 19.70
CA SER A 8 18.20 -28.26 19.27
C SER A 8 18.19 -28.09 17.75
N TRP A 9 17.49 -27.08 17.24
CA TRP A 9 17.57 -26.71 15.82
C TRP A 9 17.76 -25.21 15.63
N VAL A 10 18.80 -24.62 16.16
CA VAL A 10 19.34 -23.34 15.65
C VAL A 10 20.81 -23.22 16.04
N ARG A 11 21.70 -23.71 15.21
CA ARG A 11 23.08 -23.21 15.07
C ARG A 11 23.56 -23.47 13.66
N GLY A 12 23.09 -22.65 12.72
CA GLY A 12 23.73 -22.50 11.42
C GLY A 12 24.70 -21.32 11.49
N VAL A 13 25.95 -21.61 11.73
CA VAL A 13 27.06 -20.67 11.79
C VAL A 13 27.29 -20.10 10.39
N PHE A 14 27.14 -18.79 10.19
CA PHE A 14 27.72 -18.10 9.05
C PHE A 14 29.25 -18.12 9.16
N PRO A 15 30.00 -18.50 8.12
CA PRO A 15 31.44 -18.36 8.14
C PRO A 15 31.81 -16.86 8.09
N PRO A 16 32.73 -16.38 8.94
CA PRO A 16 33.07 -14.94 9.06
C PRO A 16 33.82 -14.35 7.86
N ALA A 17 33.95 -15.10 6.75
CA ALA A 17 34.73 -14.66 5.58
C ALA A 17 33.90 -13.88 4.53
N SER A 18 32.57 -13.97 4.51
CA SER A 18 31.75 -13.32 3.46
C SER A 18 31.42 -11.85 3.74
N ALA A 19 31.28 -11.44 5.00
CA ALA A 19 30.97 -10.05 5.33
C ALA A 19 32.14 -9.09 5.06
N ARG A 20 33.38 -9.53 5.17
CA ARG A 20 34.54 -8.70 4.85
C ARG A 20 34.71 -8.43 3.35
N GLY A 21 34.31 -9.38 2.49
CA GLY A 21 34.39 -9.22 1.04
C GLY A 21 33.37 -8.23 0.49
N ILE A 22 32.17 -8.19 1.03
CA ILE A 22 31.09 -7.31 0.56
C ILE A 22 31.40 -5.84 0.86
N PHE A 23 31.90 -5.53 2.06
CA PHE A 23 32.26 -4.14 2.41
C PHE A 23 33.47 -3.60 1.62
N CYS A 24 34.49 -4.41 1.39
CA CYS A 24 35.65 -3.99 0.59
C CYS A 24 35.34 -3.86 -0.91
N THR A 25 34.44 -4.66 -1.46
CA THR A 25 34.10 -4.62 -2.89
C THR A 25 33.15 -3.49 -3.22
N LEU A 26 32.23 -3.13 -2.30
CA LEU A 26 31.40 -1.91 -2.46
C LEU A 26 32.24 -0.63 -2.46
N ALA A 27 33.26 -0.54 -1.62
CA ALA A 27 34.12 0.66 -1.53
C ALA A 27 34.90 0.97 -2.84
N LEU A 28 35.13 -0.03 -3.71
CA LEU A 28 35.87 0.15 -4.97
C LEU A 28 35.00 0.58 -6.16
N LEU A 29 33.68 0.57 -6.03
CA LEU A 29 32.75 0.86 -7.13
C LEU A 29 32.21 2.30 -7.13
N PHE A 30 32.45 3.09 -6.10
CA PHE A 30 31.71 4.34 -5.84
C PHE A 30 32.61 5.60 -5.75
N ALA A 31 33.38 5.84 -6.77
CA ALA A 31 34.05 7.13 -6.94
C ALA A 31 33.20 8.04 -7.84
N CYS A 32 32.07 8.57 -7.36
CA CYS A 32 31.33 9.65 -8.03
C CYS A 32 30.68 10.57 -7.00
N GLY A 33 30.98 11.84 -7.12
CA GLY A 33 30.57 13.05 -6.45
C GLY A 33 29.43 12.99 -5.43
N GLY A 34 29.76 13.31 -4.18
CA GLY A 34 28.75 13.53 -3.14
C GLY A 34 28.01 14.84 -3.37
N GLN A 35 26.69 14.81 -3.19
CA GLN A 35 25.88 16.01 -2.98
C GLN A 35 25.81 16.26 -1.47
N ASP A 36 25.99 17.49 -1.06
CA ASP A 36 25.81 17.88 0.33
C ASP A 36 24.30 17.76 0.69
N LEU A 37 24.02 17.00 1.75
CA LEU A 37 22.66 16.84 2.28
C LEU A 37 22.38 18.00 3.25
N GLU A 38 21.97 19.14 2.69
CA GLU A 38 21.42 20.23 3.51
C GLU A 38 20.03 19.82 4.04
N PRO A 39 19.68 20.17 5.28
CA PRO A 39 18.31 20.03 5.76
C PRO A 39 17.36 20.80 4.84
N GLY A 40 16.31 20.17 4.36
CA GLY A 40 15.28 20.87 3.57
C GLY A 40 14.60 21.92 4.45
N THR A 41 14.42 23.11 3.91
CA THR A 41 13.63 24.17 4.53
C THR A 41 12.35 24.37 3.72
N ILE A 42 11.26 24.72 4.41
CA ILE A 42 10.02 25.12 3.75
C ILE A 42 10.22 26.55 3.26
N GLU A 43 10.35 26.74 1.95
CA GLU A 43 10.66 28.04 1.37
C GLU A 43 9.45 28.69 0.69
N ALA A 44 8.51 27.87 0.21
CA ALA A 44 7.43 28.34 -0.61
C ALA A 44 6.29 29.05 0.19
N PRO A 45 5.73 30.16 -0.34
CA PRO A 45 4.63 30.88 0.28
C PRO A 45 3.34 30.03 0.24
N PRO A 46 2.31 30.41 1.03
CA PRO A 46 1.01 29.76 0.95
C PRO A 46 0.35 30.01 -0.42
N ARG A 47 -0.44 29.03 -0.85
CA ARG A 47 -1.22 29.09 -2.08
C ARG A 47 -2.47 29.96 -1.86
N ARG A 48 -2.92 30.67 -2.89
CA ARG A 48 -4.22 31.34 -2.84
C ARG A 48 -5.34 30.33 -3.08
N VAL A 49 -6.27 30.20 -2.15
CA VAL A 49 -7.48 29.39 -2.31
C VAL A 49 -8.71 30.32 -2.38
N ALA A 50 -9.67 29.93 -3.21
CA ALA A 50 -10.93 30.67 -3.29
C ALA A 50 -11.69 30.55 -1.95
N PRO A 51 -12.43 31.59 -1.54
CA PRO A 51 -13.33 31.47 -0.41
C PRO A 51 -14.30 30.33 -0.59
N ALA A 52 -14.53 29.55 0.48
CA ALA A 52 -15.47 28.44 0.43
C ALA A 52 -16.87 28.94 0.10
N ALA A 53 -17.54 28.30 -0.84
CA ALA A 53 -18.97 28.47 -1.02
C ALA A 53 -19.71 27.91 0.21
N PRO A 54 -20.87 28.52 0.61
CA PRO A 54 -21.67 27.92 1.67
C PRO A 54 -22.15 26.52 1.29
N GLY A 55 -21.87 25.51 2.14
CA GLY A 55 -22.25 24.10 1.95
C GLY A 55 -21.06 23.16 1.95
N SER A 56 -21.34 21.86 1.83
CA SER A 56 -20.32 20.83 1.73
C SER A 56 -19.49 20.99 0.46
N GLN A 57 -18.17 20.84 0.58
CA GLN A 57 -17.21 20.88 -0.52
C GLN A 57 -16.39 19.61 -0.57
N VAL A 58 -15.92 19.24 -1.76
CA VAL A 58 -14.99 18.11 -1.94
C VAL A 58 -13.56 18.64 -1.85
N LEU A 59 -12.78 18.10 -0.91
CA LEU A 59 -11.36 18.38 -0.74
C LEU A 59 -10.55 17.13 -1.02
N PHE A 60 -9.39 17.27 -1.68
CA PHE A 60 -8.52 16.17 -2.05
C PHE A 60 -7.23 16.16 -1.22
N GLY A 61 -6.86 14.98 -0.75
CA GLY A 61 -5.66 14.79 0.05
C GLY A 61 -4.96 13.46 -0.20
N ASP A 62 -3.89 13.26 0.57
CA ASP A 62 -3.10 12.05 0.61
C ASP A 62 -2.73 11.72 2.07
N LEU A 63 -3.15 10.56 2.55
CA LEU A 63 -2.97 10.17 3.95
C LEU A 63 -1.89 9.09 4.13
N HIS A 64 -1.00 8.95 3.15
CA HIS A 64 0.07 7.95 3.19
C HIS A 64 1.28 8.41 2.38
N VAL A 65 2.26 9.00 3.07
CA VAL A 65 3.45 9.59 2.45
C VAL A 65 4.68 9.36 3.31
N HIS A 66 5.74 8.86 2.69
CA HIS A 66 7.05 8.66 3.32
C HIS A 66 8.06 9.72 2.91
N THR A 67 8.99 9.96 3.81
CA THR A 67 10.15 10.81 3.57
C THR A 67 11.43 10.01 3.76
N THR A 68 12.59 10.65 3.64
CA THR A 68 13.89 10.00 3.92
C THR A 68 14.02 9.50 5.38
N TYR A 69 13.03 9.73 6.23
CA TYR A 69 13.01 9.16 7.57
C TYR A 69 12.50 7.72 7.61
N SER A 70 11.92 7.22 6.52
CA SER A 70 11.70 5.79 6.28
C SER A 70 12.95 5.11 5.73
N ILE A 71 13.22 3.86 6.12
CA ILE A 71 14.45 3.15 5.75
C ILE A 71 14.55 2.86 4.25
N ASP A 72 13.45 2.45 3.66
CA ASP A 72 13.30 2.16 2.24
C ASP A 72 13.35 3.44 1.39
N ALA A 73 12.67 4.50 1.80
CA ALA A 73 12.77 5.80 1.16
C ALA A 73 14.21 6.33 1.14
N PHE A 74 14.96 6.19 2.24
CA PHE A 74 16.38 6.55 2.23
C PHE A 74 17.19 5.65 1.30
N LEU A 75 16.87 4.36 1.30
CA LEU A 75 17.51 3.39 0.43
C LEU A 75 17.32 3.74 -1.05
N TYR A 76 16.06 4.02 -1.44
CA TYR A 76 15.71 4.44 -2.80
C TYR A 76 16.33 5.77 -3.19
N ALA A 77 16.64 6.64 -2.23
CA ALA A 77 17.36 7.88 -2.46
C ALA A 77 18.82 7.69 -2.88
N LEU A 78 19.41 6.49 -2.65
CA LEU A 78 20.82 6.23 -2.95
C LEU A 78 21.10 6.13 -4.45
N PRO A 79 22.23 6.64 -4.93
CA PRO A 79 22.62 6.55 -6.35
C PRO A 79 22.71 5.12 -6.89
N LEU A 80 22.93 4.12 -6.02
CA LEU A 80 22.96 2.70 -6.38
C LEU A 80 21.65 2.23 -7.03
N PHE A 81 20.52 2.82 -6.60
CA PHE A 81 19.18 2.51 -7.08
C PHE A 81 18.62 3.61 -8.00
N SER A 82 19.49 4.33 -8.68
CA SER A 82 19.09 5.48 -9.50
C SER A 82 18.38 6.58 -8.69
N GLY A 83 18.59 6.60 -7.37
CA GLY A 83 18.02 7.59 -6.48
C GLY A 83 18.53 9.02 -6.74
N GLU A 84 17.70 9.98 -6.42
CA GLU A 84 17.92 11.41 -6.69
C GLU A 84 18.35 12.21 -5.46
N GLY A 85 18.59 11.52 -4.35
CA GLY A 85 18.95 12.13 -3.08
C GLY A 85 17.80 12.16 -2.08
N VAL A 86 18.05 12.77 -0.95
CA VAL A 86 17.11 12.77 0.19
C VAL A 86 16.00 13.82 0.03
N HIS A 87 14.82 13.46 0.56
CA HIS A 87 13.65 14.31 0.63
C HIS A 87 13.12 14.33 2.07
N PRO A 88 13.39 15.40 2.84
CA PRO A 88 12.89 15.55 4.20
C PRO A 88 11.41 15.92 4.25
N PRO A 89 10.75 15.91 5.44
CA PRO A 89 9.34 16.29 5.59
C PRO A 89 8.96 17.66 5.00
N ALA A 90 9.89 18.61 4.98
CA ALA A 90 9.68 19.93 4.36
C ALA A 90 9.46 19.83 2.84
N ASP A 91 10.11 18.89 2.15
CA ASP A 91 9.90 18.66 0.71
C ASP A 91 8.47 18.17 0.44
N ALA A 92 7.91 17.32 1.31
CA ALA A 92 6.52 16.87 1.19
C ALA A 92 5.52 18.04 1.33
N CYS A 93 5.79 18.97 2.24
CA CYS A 93 4.96 20.17 2.38
C CYS A 93 4.93 21.03 1.11
N ASP A 94 6.11 21.34 0.57
CA ASP A 94 6.21 22.15 -0.64
C ASP A 94 5.65 21.44 -1.86
N PHE A 95 5.85 20.12 -1.97
CA PHE A 95 5.25 19.31 -3.02
C PHE A 95 3.72 19.31 -2.94
N ALA A 96 3.15 19.02 -1.76
CA ALA A 96 1.71 19.04 -1.54
C ALA A 96 1.09 20.38 -1.91
N ARG A 97 1.77 21.47 -1.55
CA ARG A 97 1.27 22.84 -1.75
C ARG A 97 1.34 23.29 -3.20
N HIS A 98 2.43 22.98 -3.92
CA HIS A 98 2.73 23.60 -5.20
C HIS A 98 2.81 22.62 -6.38
N CYS A 99 3.21 21.36 -6.18
CA CYS A 99 3.24 20.38 -7.26
C CYS A 99 1.87 19.69 -7.41
N SER A 100 1.42 18.97 -6.41
CA SER A 100 0.12 18.30 -6.42
C SER A 100 -1.05 19.17 -5.99
N GLN A 101 -0.82 20.31 -5.35
CA GLN A 101 -1.84 21.27 -4.90
C GLN A 101 -2.96 20.62 -4.07
N LEU A 102 -2.60 19.78 -3.12
CA LEU A 102 -3.53 19.12 -2.22
C LEU A 102 -4.19 20.11 -1.27
N ASP A 103 -5.34 19.73 -0.73
CA ASP A 103 -6.04 20.46 0.32
C ASP A 103 -5.58 19.97 1.71
N PHE A 104 -5.19 18.71 1.82
CA PHE A 104 -4.60 18.12 3.03
C PHE A 104 -3.68 16.93 2.72
N PHE A 105 -2.79 16.61 3.64
CA PHE A 105 -1.97 15.38 3.59
C PHE A 105 -1.52 14.97 4.99
N SER A 106 -0.94 13.77 5.11
CA SER A 106 -0.24 13.34 6.32
C SER A 106 1.17 12.82 6.01
N ILE A 107 2.08 12.93 6.98
CA ILE A 107 3.36 12.24 6.96
C ILE A 107 3.22 10.93 7.73
N ASN A 108 3.70 9.83 7.14
CA ASN A 108 3.54 8.48 7.66
C ASN A 108 4.84 7.67 7.59
N ASP A 109 5.98 8.28 7.89
CA ASP A 109 7.23 7.52 7.93
C ASP A 109 7.11 6.28 8.82
N HIS A 110 7.74 5.18 8.42
CA HIS A 110 7.76 3.94 9.20
C HIS A 110 8.25 4.20 10.62
N ALA A 111 7.45 3.87 11.62
CA ALA A 111 7.78 4.04 13.04
C ALA A 111 9.12 3.36 13.41
N GLU A 112 9.46 2.30 12.70
CA GLU A 112 10.72 1.56 12.80
C GLU A 112 11.95 2.42 12.47
N GLY A 113 11.78 3.42 11.61
CA GLY A 113 12.81 4.38 11.19
C GLY A 113 12.86 5.65 12.03
N LEU A 114 11.81 5.93 12.78
CA LEU A 114 11.67 7.18 13.53
C LEU A 114 12.32 7.08 14.91
N THR A 115 13.54 7.64 15.04
CA THR A 115 14.11 7.92 16.36
C THR A 115 13.31 9.06 17.03
N PRO A 116 13.35 9.22 18.36
CA PRO A 116 12.74 10.37 19.04
C PRO A 116 13.15 11.72 18.43
N GLU A 117 14.42 11.89 18.06
CA GLU A 117 14.91 13.10 17.40
C GLU A 117 14.28 13.32 16.01
N ARG A 118 14.13 12.26 15.21
CA ARG A 118 13.47 12.35 13.88
C ARG A 118 12.00 12.67 14.03
N TRP A 119 11.34 12.06 15.01
CA TRP A 119 9.96 12.38 15.32
C TRP A 119 9.78 13.86 15.70
N GLU A 120 10.63 14.38 16.58
CA GLU A 120 10.61 15.80 16.96
C GLU A 120 10.76 16.72 15.73
N ARG A 121 11.71 16.41 14.85
CA ARG A 121 11.91 17.15 13.60
C ARG A 121 10.73 17.04 12.63
N THR A 122 10.08 15.88 12.56
CA THR A 122 8.85 15.71 11.77
C THR A 122 7.74 16.60 12.33
N VAL A 123 7.57 16.61 13.65
CA VAL A 123 6.59 17.48 14.34
C VAL A 123 6.86 18.95 14.04
N GLU A 124 8.10 19.39 14.18
CA GLU A 124 8.50 20.77 13.89
C GLU A 124 8.21 21.14 12.43
N SER A 125 8.58 20.29 11.47
CA SER A 125 8.38 20.53 10.05
C SER A 125 6.89 20.61 9.69
N ILE A 126 6.04 19.76 10.26
CA ILE A 126 4.59 19.78 10.01
C ILE A 126 3.93 21.00 10.67
N ARG A 127 4.39 21.42 11.84
CA ARG A 127 3.94 22.66 12.48
C ARG A 127 4.29 23.86 11.60
N GLU A 128 5.51 23.93 11.10
CA GLU A 128 5.95 24.98 10.18
C GLU A 128 5.14 24.97 8.88
N CYS A 129 4.87 23.79 8.30
CA CYS A 129 4.04 23.65 7.13
C CYS A 129 2.64 24.28 7.33
N ASN A 130 2.00 23.99 8.44
CA ASN A 130 0.67 24.56 8.76
C ASN A 130 0.73 26.06 9.09
N ALA A 131 1.81 26.52 9.75
CA ALA A 131 1.99 27.93 10.09
C ALA A 131 2.14 28.84 8.85
N ARG A 132 2.44 28.26 7.69
CA ARG A 132 2.52 28.99 6.41
C ARG A 132 1.14 29.36 5.84
N ALA A 133 0.05 28.73 6.28
CA ALA A 133 -1.28 29.08 5.86
C ALA A 133 -1.61 30.53 6.27
N SER A 134 -2.10 31.34 5.32
CA SER A 134 -2.42 32.75 5.57
C SER A 134 -3.66 32.93 6.43
N ASP A 135 -4.58 31.98 6.41
CA ASP A 135 -5.81 31.97 7.19
C ASP A 135 -6.04 30.56 7.78
N PRO A 136 -5.89 30.35 9.10
CA PRO A 136 -6.12 29.05 9.74
C PRO A 136 -7.56 28.53 9.63
N ALA A 137 -8.55 29.39 9.43
CA ALA A 137 -9.93 28.96 9.23
C ALA A 137 -10.18 28.48 7.78
N HIS A 138 -9.38 28.97 6.84
CA HIS A 138 -9.45 28.60 5.42
C HIS A 138 -8.04 28.33 4.89
N PRO A 139 -7.33 27.32 5.43
CA PRO A 139 -5.95 27.05 5.03
C PRO A 139 -5.88 26.61 3.57
N ASP A 140 -4.79 26.96 2.92
CA ASP A 140 -4.48 26.46 1.59
C ASP A 140 -4.09 24.97 1.61
N LEU A 141 -3.55 24.51 2.74
CA LEU A 141 -3.10 23.14 2.97
C LEU A 141 -3.21 22.81 4.47
N VAL A 142 -3.75 21.64 4.79
CA VAL A 142 -3.71 21.04 6.14
C VAL A 142 -2.75 19.85 6.14
N ALA A 143 -1.71 19.89 6.94
CA ALA A 143 -0.78 18.78 7.11
C ALA A 143 -1.01 18.09 8.47
N PHE A 144 -1.35 16.80 8.46
CA PHE A 144 -1.53 15.97 9.65
C PHE A 144 -0.20 15.30 10.05
N LEU A 145 -0.08 14.99 11.34
CA LEU A 145 1.00 14.15 11.87
C LEU A 145 0.53 12.70 11.93
N GLY A 146 1.46 11.81 11.63
CA GLY A 146 1.25 10.39 11.74
C GLY A 146 2.55 9.59 11.63
N TRP A 147 2.43 8.30 11.66
CA TRP A 147 3.46 7.34 11.31
C TRP A 147 2.82 6.06 10.80
N GLU A 148 3.58 5.25 10.11
CA GLU A 148 3.16 3.91 9.75
C GLU A 148 3.65 2.90 10.80
N TRP A 149 2.72 2.08 11.30
CA TRP A 149 2.97 0.89 12.09
C TRP A 149 3.08 -0.30 11.14
N THR A 150 4.32 -0.67 10.78
CA THR A 150 4.65 -1.58 9.69
C THR A 150 4.70 -3.02 10.17
N GLN A 151 3.55 -3.62 10.45
CA GLN A 151 3.46 -4.99 10.97
C GLN A 151 3.35 -6.00 9.82
N VAL A 152 4.32 -6.90 9.75
CA VAL A 152 4.30 -8.07 8.86
C VAL A 152 4.51 -9.34 9.66
N GLY A 153 3.48 -10.18 9.75
CA GLY A 153 3.58 -11.51 10.32
C GLY A 153 4.29 -12.49 9.39
N THR A 154 4.94 -13.49 9.96
CA THR A 154 5.58 -14.57 9.18
C THR A 154 4.61 -15.68 8.80
N THR A 155 3.43 -15.70 9.39
CA THR A 155 2.33 -16.64 9.15
C THR A 155 1.01 -15.90 9.07
N PRO A 156 -0.03 -16.46 8.43
CA PRO A 156 -1.36 -15.85 8.40
C PRO A 156 -1.88 -15.49 9.79
N ALA A 157 -1.72 -16.36 10.77
CA ALA A 157 -2.20 -16.16 12.14
C ALA A 157 -1.50 -15.01 12.90
N THR A 158 -0.31 -14.61 12.49
CA THR A 158 0.48 -13.55 13.13
C THR A 158 0.55 -12.27 12.32
N HIS A 159 -0.07 -12.26 11.13
CA HIS A 159 -0.09 -11.11 10.24
C HIS A 159 -1.35 -10.26 10.47
N PHE A 160 -1.16 -8.97 10.72
CA PHE A 160 -2.23 -7.97 10.89
C PHE A 160 -2.13 -6.82 9.89
N GLY A 161 -1.11 -6.82 9.05
CA GLY A 161 -0.88 -5.81 8.02
C GLY A 161 -0.45 -4.44 8.56
N HIS A 162 0.00 -3.62 7.65
CA HIS A 162 0.44 -2.26 7.90
C HIS A 162 -0.73 -1.34 8.28
N LYS A 163 -0.47 -0.31 9.08
CA LYS A 163 -1.50 0.66 9.49
C LYS A 163 -0.89 2.05 9.67
N ASN A 164 -1.50 3.04 9.04
CA ASN A 164 -1.19 4.43 9.32
C ASN A 164 -1.89 4.89 10.59
N VAL A 165 -1.15 5.50 11.51
CA VAL A 165 -1.65 6.13 12.73
C VAL A 165 -1.60 7.64 12.54
N LEU A 166 -2.75 8.32 12.63
CA LEU A 166 -2.89 9.75 12.40
C LEU A 166 -3.44 10.47 13.63
N PHE A 167 -3.02 11.73 13.81
CA PHE A 167 -3.46 12.60 14.91
C PHE A 167 -4.10 13.88 14.39
N PRO A 168 -5.24 14.34 14.98
CA PRO A 168 -5.88 15.58 14.59
C PRO A 168 -5.12 16.82 15.05
N GLY A 169 -4.48 16.74 16.22
CA GLY A 169 -3.83 17.87 16.87
C GLY A 169 -2.37 18.06 16.46
N LEU A 170 -1.84 19.23 16.81
CA LEU A 170 -0.44 19.61 16.61
C LEU A 170 0.22 20.20 17.87
N ALA A 171 -0.57 20.59 18.87
CA ALA A 171 -0.05 21.21 20.08
C ALA A 171 0.66 20.16 20.98
N ASP A 172 1.53 20.66 21.85
CA ASP A 172 2.10 19.81 22.88
C ASP A 172 0.98 19.24 23.76
N GLY A 173 1.00 17.91 23.95
CA GLY A 173 -0.07 17.20 24.66
C GLY A 173 -1.22 16.71 23.77
N GLU A 174 -1.27 17.09 22.49
CA GLU A 174 -2.19 16.55 21.48
C GLU A 174 -1.52 15.51 20.57
N ILE A 175 -0.22 15.31 20.73
CA ILE A 175 0.59 14.34 19.98
C ILE A 175 1.44 13.51 20.93
N PRO A 176 1.73 12.24 20.60
CA PRO A 176 2.63 11.42 21.42
C PRO A 176 4.08 11.92 21.31
N THR A 177 4.87 11.69 22.35
CA THR A 177 6.28 12.11 22.37
C THR A 177 7.20 11.23 21.55
N ARG A 178 6.71 10.08 21.05
CA ARG A 178 7.41 9.13 20.20
C ARG A 178 6.42 8.25 19.45
N PRO A 179 6.79 7.72 18.29
CA PRO A 179 5.99 6.72 17.58
C PRO A 179 6.07 5.35 18.28
N ILE A 180 5.10 4.47 17.94
CA ILE A 180 5.06 3.08 18.38
C ILE A 180 5.32 2.21 17.15
N SER A 181 6.39 1.41 17.17
CA SER A 181 6.76 0.51 16.09
C SER A 181 6.15 -0.89 16.25
N SER A 182 6.22 -1.70 15.21
CA SER A 182 5.74 -3.09 15.21
C SER A 182 6.84 -4.12 15.47
N LEU A 183 8.11 -3.70 15.50
CA LEU A 183 9.25 -4.60 15.53
C LEU A 183 9.31 -5.45 16.80
N ARG A 184 9.62 -6.72 16.60
CA ARG A 184 9.90 -7.65 17.71
C ARG A 184 11.37 -7.53 18.11
N GLU A 185 11.67 -7.84 19.38
CA GLU A 185 13.03 -7.80 19.91
C GLU A 185 14.02 -8.64 19.06
N GLU A 186 13.59 -9.81 18.58
CA GLU A 186 14.38 -10.70 17.72
C GLU A 186 14.77 -10.09 16.35
N GLU A 187 14.04 -9.11 15.88
CA GLU A 187 14.32 -8.44 14.61
C GLU A 187 15.41 -7.39 14.75
N PHE A 188 15.57 -6.81 15.94
CA PHE A 188 16.67 -5.89 16.26
C PHE A 188 18.01 -6.58 16.41
N GLU A 189 18.05 -7.83 16.88
CA GLU A 189 19.28 -8.61 17.00
C GLU A 189 19.93 -8.91 15.64
N ARG A 190 19.19 -8.78 14.55
CA ARG A 190 19.67 -8.99 13.17
C ARG A 190 20.40 -7.79 12.56
N GLN A 191 20.49 -6.68 13.26
CA GLN A 191 21.21 -5.51 12.73
C GLN A 191 22.72 -5.76 12.62
N PRO A 192 23.40 -5.08 11.66
CA PRO A 192 24.85 -5.17 11.56
C PRO A 192 25.53 -4.77 12.87
N PRO A 193 26.60 -5.47 13.29
CA PRO A 193 27.29 -5.12 14.51
C PRO A 193 27.76 -3.65 14.52
N LEU A 194 27.55 -2.92 15.61
CA LEU A 194 27.94 -1.51 15.78
C LEU A 194 29.36 -1.17 15.29
N PRO A 195 30.41 -2.00 15.54
CA PRO A 195 31.73 -1.71 15.01
C PRO A 195 31.81 -1.67 13.48
N LEU A 196 30.98 -2.48 12.77
CA LEU A 196 30.92 -2.45 11.30
C LEU A 196 30.18 -1.21 10.80
N LEU A 197 29.11 -0.79 11.47
CA LEU A 197 28.39 0.44 11.15
C LEU A 197 29.33 1.64 11.32
N ARG A 198 30.05 1.76 12.44
CA ARG A 198 31.04 2.82 12.68
C ARG A 198 32.20 2.84 11.66
N LEU A 199 32.61 1.66 11.18
CA LEU A 199 33.61 1.58 10.11
C LEU A 199 33.01 2.09 8.78
N GLY A 200 31.81 1.67 8.40
CA GLY A 200 31.13 2.10 7.19
C GLY A 200 30.91 3.62 7.16
N GLU A 201 30.41 4.18 8.27
CA GLU A 201 30.24 5.62 8.46
C GLU A 201 31.50 6.45 8.19
N ARG A 202 32.68 5.91 8.54
CA ARG A 202 33.97 6.60 8.37
C ARG A 202 34.63 6.36 7.02
N THR A 203 34.29 5.27 6.33
CA THR A 203 35.06 4.80 5.15
C THR A 203 34.28 4.86 3.85
N LEU A 204 32.94 4.85 3.91
CA LEU A 204 32.13 4.94 2.71
C LEU A 204 31.99 6.40 2.26
N PRO A 205 31.92 6.66 0.95
CA PRO A 205 31.60 7.99 0.44
C PRO A 205 30.14 8.34 0.71
N ARG A 206 29.84 9.63 0.82
CA ARG A 206 28.45 10.11 0.83
C ARG A 206 27.76 9.75 -0.50
N PRO A 207 26.45 9.46 -0.49
CA PRO A 207 25.50 9.43 0.65
C PRO A 207 25.47 8.10 1.43
N TYR A 208 26.32 7.13 1.10
CA TYR A 208 26.31 5.79 1.74
C TYR A 208 26.75 5.85 3.20
N SER A 209 27.74 6.70 3.53
CA SER A 209 28.12 6.91 4.92
C SER A 209 26.98 7.51 5.73
N ASP A 210 26.17 8.38 5.12
CA ASP A 210 25.01 9.01 5.76
C ASP A 210 23.90 7.97 6.01
N PHE A 211 23.66 7.08 5.07
CA PHE A 211 22.75 5.95 5.26
C PHE A 211 23.22 5.02 6.39
N VAL A 212 24.52 4.68 6.42
CA VAL A 212 25.09 3.85 7.50
C VAL A 212 24.99 4.56 8.85
N TRP A 213 25.25 5.87 8.90
CA TRP A 213 25.02 6.68 10.10
C TRP A 213 23.57 6.65 10.56
N TRP A 214 22.64 6.74 9.60
CA TRP A 214 21.21 6.66 9.86
C TRP A 214 20.82 5.32 10.50
N ILE A 215 21.32 4.17 9.98
CA ILE A 215 21.14 2.84 10.58
C ILE A 215 21.81 2.74 11.96
N HIS A 216 23.01 3.32 12.10
CA HIS A 216 23.75 3.30 13.36
C HIS A 216 22.96 3.97 14.50
N ARG A 217 22.30 5.11 14.21
CA ARG A 217 21.45 5.80 15.18
C ARG A 217 20.25 4.95 15.62
N LEU A 218 19.66 4.17 14.72
CA LEU A 218 18.60 3.22 15.09
C LEU A 218 19.12 2.08 15.98
N ALA A 219 20.30 1.58 15.67
CA ALA A 219 20.90 0.46 16.42
C ALA A 219 21.34 0.85 17.84
N GLU A 220 21.50 2.15 18.14
CA GLU A 220 21.83 2.66 19.47
C GLU A 220 20.61 2.86 20.38
N LEU A 221 19.37 2.79 19.84
CA LEU A 221 18.16 2.98 20.63
C LEU A 221 17.89 1.75 21.51
N GLU A 222 17.64 2.00 22.79
CA GLU A 222 17.18 0.98 23.72
C GLU A 222 15.65 0.83 23.65
N ASN A 223 15.16 -0.39 23.84
CA ASN A 223 13.72 -0.62 23.96
C ASN A 223 13.16 -0.03 25.23
N CYS A 224 11.94 0.46 25.20
CA CYS A 224 11.26 0.95 26.39
C CYS A 224 11.00 -0.18 27.39
N PRO A 225 11.05 0.09 28.69
CA PRO A 225 10.70 -0.88 29.71
C PRO A 225 9.25 -1.38 29.54
N GLU A 226 9.06 -2.69 29.56
CA GLU A 226 7.73 -3.30 29.50
C GLU A 226 6.88 -3.02 30.74
N GLY A 227 5.56 -3.09 30.57
CA GLY A 227 4.58 -3.03 31.67
C GLY A 227 4.44 -1.66 32.34
N ARG A 228 4.94 -0.60 31.73
CA ARG A 228 4.76 0.78 32.18
C ARG A 228 3.77 1.53 31.32
N ASP A 229 3.08 2.51 31.90
CA ASP A 229 2.27 3.47 31.13
C ASP A 229 3.17 4.25 30.17
N VAL A 230 2.70 4.47 28.95
CA VAL A 230 3.48 5.12 27.89
C VAL A 230 3.94 6.52 28.26
N ARG A 231 3.20 7.21 29.15
CA ARG A 231 3.51 8.57 29.64
C ARG A 231 4.65 8.60 30.64
N ASP A 232 4.91 7.45 31.30
CA ASP A 232 5.97 7.29 32.31
C ASP A 232 7.28 6.73 31.72
N LEU A 233 7.30 6.47 30.41
CA LEU A 233 8.46 5.94 29.70
C LEU A 233 9.48 7.05 29.39
N PRO A 234 10.80 6.72 29.37
CA PRO A 234 11.82 7.66 28.91
C PRO A 234 11.52 8.14 27.47
N PRO A 235 11.64 9.44 27.18
CA PRO A 235 11.37 9.95 25.83
C PRO A 235 12.36 9.40 24.78
N SER A 236 13.53 8.92 25.20
CA SER A 236 14.60 8.45 24.33
C SER A 236 14.55 6.95 24.01
N CYS A 237 13.58 6.21 24.51
CA CYS A 237 13.47 4.78 24.24
C CYS A 237 12.58 4.50 23.01
N ARG A 238 12.75 3.32 22.42
CA ARG A 238 11.91 2.81 21.34
C ARG A 238 10.72 2.07 21.92
N GLU A 239 9.53 2.48 21.51
CA GLU A 239 8.27 1.87 21.92
C GLU A 239 7.78 0.90 20.84
N ASN A 240 7.32 -0.30 21.24
CA ASN A 240 6.88 -1.35 20.34
C ASN A 240 5.51 -1.89 20.73
N ALA A 241 4.72 -2.28 19.75
CA ALA A 241 3.48 -3.04 19.86
C ALA A 241 3.46 -4.11 18.77
N ALA A 242 3.42 -5.39 19.13
CA ALA A 242 3.49 -6.48 18.16
C ALA A 242 2.13 -6.82 17.53
N THR A 243 1.04 -6.35 18.13
CA THR A 243 -0.34 -6.62 17.71
C THR A 243 -1.17 -5.33 17.72
N PRO A 244 -2.27 -5.26 16.93
CA PRO A 244 -3.19 -4.11 16.97
C PRO A 244 -3.75 -3.86 18.37
N ARG A 245 -4.07 -4.91 19.14
CA ARG A 245 -4.54 -4.79 20.53
C ARG A 245 -3.55 -4.03 21.40
N GLU A 246 -2.26 -4.37 21.29
CA GLU A 246 -1.19 -3.68 22.03
C GLU A 246 -1.03 -2.24 21.57
N LEU A 247 -1.10 -2.00 20.25
CA LEU A 247 -1.06 -0.67 19.67
C LEU A 247 -2.20 0.20 20.22
N PHE A 248 -3.45 -0.28 20.16
CA PHE A 248 -4.60 0.46 20.68
C PHE A 248 -4.50 0.71 22.19
N ALA A 249 -4.06 -0.29 22.96
CA ALA A 249 -3.89 -0.13 24.39
C ALA A 249 -2.88 0.97 24.73
N LYS A 250 -1.76 1.05 24.02
CA LYS A 250 -0.74 2.08 24.20
C LYS A 250 -1.20 3.46 23.72
N LEU A 251 -1.84 3.55 22.57
CA LEU A 251 -2.43 4.79 22.06
C LEU A 251 -3.51 5.33 23.01
N ALA A 252 -4.33 4.44 23.60
CA ALA A 252 -5.33 4.83 24.59
C ALA A 252 -4.70 5.39 25.89
N GLN A 253 -3.53 4.89 26.32
CA GLN A 253 -2.82 5.44 27.47
C GLN A 253 -2.38 6.90 27.27
N TRP A 254 -2.07 7.31 26.03
CA TRP A 254 -1.80 8.71 25.72
C TRP A 254 -3.02 9.61 25.96
N GLY A 255 -4.24 9.06 25.86
CA GLY A 255 -5.48 9.82 26.01
C GLY A 255 -5.76 10.80 24.87
N LEU A 256 -5.20 10.56 23.71
CA LEU A 256 -5.30 11.39 22.49
C LEU A 256 -6.37 10.85 21.55
N ASP A 257 -6.90 11.75 20.70
CA ASP A 257 -7.65 11.32 19.53
C ASP A 257 -6.71 10.87 18.42
N PHE A 258 -7.09 9.79 17.73
CA PHE A 258 -6.32 9.23 16.63
C PHE A 258 -7.19 8.42 15.67
N LEU A 259 -6.73 8.23 14.45
CA LEU A 259 -7.24 7.22 13.50
C LEU A 259 -6.16 6.20 13.20
N VAL A 260 -6.56 4.97 12.94
CA VAL A 260 -5.69 3.88 12.48
C VAL A 260 -6.24 3.34 11.18
N ILE A 261 -5.47 3.44 10.09
CA ILE A 261 -5.91 3.13 8.74
C ILE A 261 -5.13 1.95 8.19
N PRO A 262 -5.73 0.75 8.08
CA PRO A 262 -5.10 -0.38 7.42
C PRO A 262 -4.85 -0.10 5.93
N HIS A 263 -3.74 -0.63 5.41
CA HIS A 263 -3.37 -0.53 4.01
C HIS A 263 -2.48 -1.70 3.57
N GLY A 264 -2.22 -1.83 2.26
CA GLY A 264 -1.29 -2.80 1.70
C GLY A 264 -1.66 -4.26 1.92
N LEU A 265 -2.86 -4.55 2.39
CA LEU A 265 -3.26 -5.86 2.89
C LEU A 265 -3.31 -6.92 1.79
N ALA A 266 -3.91 -6.59 0.66
CA ALA A 266 -4.11 -7.52 -0.45
C ALA A 266 -2.85 -7.77 -1.29
N TRP A 267 -1.71 -7.14 -0.97
CA TRP A 267 -0.50 -7.22 -1.78
C TRP A 267 0.47 -8.27 -1.25
N GLY A 268 0.84 -9.20 -2.13
CA GLY A 268 1.63 -10.36 -1.74
C GLY A 268 3.00 -10.07 -1.15
N VAL A 269 3.57 -8.89 -1.35
CA VAL A 269 4.85 -8.50 -0.73
C VAL A 269 4.69 -8.12 0.74
N HIS A 270 3.53 -7.58 1.11
CA HIS A 270 3.22 -7.14 2.47
C HIS A 270 2.54 -8.21 3.30
N ALA A 271 2.00 -9.26 2.68
CA ALA A 271 1.24 -10.31 3.35
C ALA A 271 1.78 -11.70 3.03
N PRO A 272 1.90 -12.61 4.02
CA PRO A 272 2.26 -14.01 3.75
C PRO A 272 1.16 -14.71 2.92
N PRO A 273 1.50 -15.79 2.20
CA PRO A 273 0.50 -16.64 1.57
C PRO A 273 -0.57 -17.09 2.58
N GLY A 274 -1.83 -17.10 2.17
CA GLY A 274 -2.96 -17.49 3.02
C GLY A 274 -3.38 -16.44 4.07
N ALA A 275 -2.80 -15.23 4.07
CA ALA A 275 -3.23 -14.15 4.94
C ALA A 275 -4.67 -13.74 4.66
N ARG A 276 -5.43 -13.48 5.73
CA ARG A 276 -6.86 -13.17 5.70
C ARG A 276 -7.22 -12.17 6.79
N LEU A 277 -8.21 -11.32 6.52
CA LEU A 277 -8.67 -10.29 7.47
C LEU A 277 -9.46 -10.84 8.66
N ASP A 278 -9.74 -12.14 8.70
CA ASP A 278 -10.38 -12.80 9.84
C ASP A 278 -9.68 -12.50 11.18
N ASN A 279 -8.35 -12.36 11.14
CA ASN A 279 -7.55 -11.99 12.31
C ASN A 279 -7.93 -10.62 12.89
N GLN A 280 -8.40 -9.70 12.05
CA GLN A 280 -8.82 -8.37 12.50
C GLN A 280 -10.09 -8.45 13.38
N LEU A 281 -10.95 -9.44 13.15
CA LEU A 281 -12.14 -9.68 13.99
C LEU A 281 -11.84 -10.47 15.27
N ALA A 282 -10.59 -10.91 15.51
CA ALA A 282 -10.23 -11.51 16.79
C ALA A 282 -10.34 -10.48 17.91
N ALA A 283 -10.73 -10.94 19.13
CA ALA A 283 -11.02 -10.06 20.25
C ALA A 283 -9.92 -9.02 20.52
N GLY A 284 -10.25 -7.73 20.37
CA GLY A 284 -9.38 -6.59 20.62
C GLY A 284 -8.38 -6.27 19.50
N GLN A 285 -8.43 -6.95 18.34
CA GLN A 285 -7.55 -6.64 17.21
C GLN A 285 -8.15 -5.59 16.28
N HIS A 286 -9.42 -5.27 16.40
CA HIS A 286 -10.13 -4.21 15.71
C HIS A 286 -10.78 -3.24 16.71
N ASP A 287 -10.62 -1.94 16.48
CA ASP A 287 -11.33 -0.89 17.19
C ASP A 287 -12.23 -0.13 16.19
N PRO A 288 -13.55 -0.35 16.18
CA PRO A 288 -14.47 0.26 15.22
C PRO A 288 -14.62 1.77 15.39
N THR A 289 -14.14 2.34 16.50
CA THR A 289 -14.16 3.79 16.73
C THR A 289 -12.93 4.48 16.17
N ARG A 290 -11.81 3.75 16.01
CA ARG A 290 -10.51 4.26 15.59
C ARG A 290 -10.10 3.75 14.19
N GLN A 291 -10.46 2.52 13.85
CA GLN A 291 -10.26 1.96 12.51
C GLN A 291 -11.53 2.19 11.67
N ARG A 292 -11.67 3.41 11.20
CA ARG A 292 -12.86 3.84 10.43
C ARG A 292 -12.65 3.81 8.93
N LEU A 293 -11.42 3.77 8.47
CA LEU A 293 -11.03 3.90 7.07
C LEU A 293 -10.18 2.71 6.65
N LEU A 294 -10.21 2.38 5.35
CA LEU A 294 -9.35 1.39 4.70
C LEU A 294 -8.82 2.00 3.39
N GLU A 295 -7.52 1.91 3.18
CA GLU A 295 -6.90 2.27 1.92
C GLU A 295 -7.05 1.12 0.93
N VAL A 296 -7.87 1.33 -0.11
CA VAL A 296 -8.16 0.31 -1.13
C VAL A 296 -7.24 0.38 -2.34
N TYR A 297 -6.53 1.50 -2.51
CA TYR A 297 -5.63 1.72 -3.64
C TYR A 297 -4.49 2.69 -3.26
N SER A 298 -3.29 2.38 -3.75
CA SER A 298 -2.13 3.29 -3.66
C SER A 298 -1.15 3.08 -4.83
N GLY A 299 0.05 3.65 -4.74
CA GLY A 299 1.18 3.36 -5.62
C GLY A 299 1.55 1.88 -5.69
N HIS A 300 1.10 1.08 -4.74
CA HIS A 300 1.33 -0.37 -4.65
C HIS A 300 0.23 -1.21 -5.30
N GLY A 301 -0.83 -0.61 -5.80
CA GLY A 301 -1.88 -1.30 -6.55
C GLY A 301 -3.27 -1.23 -5.93
N ASN A 302 -4.15 -2.11 -6.42
CA ASN A 302 -5.56 -2.16 -6.03
C ASN A 302 -5.85 -3.36 -5.12
N GLY A 303 -6.25 -3.08 -3.88
CA GLY A 303 -6.68 -4.08 -2.88
C GLY A 303 -8.21 -4.18 -2.73
N GLU A 304 -8.99 -3.66 -3.68
CA GLU A 304 -10.46 -3.61 -3.57
C GLU A 304 -11.11 -4.96 -3.81
N VAL A 305 -10.80 -5.60 -4.95
CA VAL A 305 -11.58 -6.71 -5.52
C VAL A 305 -11.24 -8.05 -4.86
N TYR A 306 -12.27 -8.79 -4.46
CA TYR A 306 -12.16 -10.20 -4.06
C TYR A 306 -12.19 -11.11 -5.28
N ARG A 307 -11.25 -12.07 -5.33
CA ARG A 307 -11.16 -13.07 -6.37
C ARG A 307 -11.14 -14.45 -5.74
N SER A 308 -12.26 -15.16 -5.86
CA SER A 308 -12.45 -16.47 -5.25
C SER A 308 -11.43 -17.50 -5.75
N GLU A 309 -11.03 -17.41 -7.01
CA GLU A 309 -10.01 -18.28 -7.62
C GLU A 309 -8.61 -18.10 -7.03
N LEU A 310 -8.36 -16.98 -6.33
CA LEU A 310 -7.11 -16.68 -5.63
C LEU A 310 -7.22 -16.83 -4.11
N ASP A 311 -8.42 -17.16 -3.59
CA ASP A 311 -8.66 -17.34 -2.16
C ASP A 311 -8.28 -18.77 -1.74
N ARG A 312 -7.04 -18.92 -1.32
CA ARG A 312 -6.48 -20.20 -0.88
C ARG A 312 -6.26 -20.17 0.62
N PRO A 313 -6.98 -21.03 1.36
CA PRO A 313 -6.68 -21.22 2.78
C PRO A 313 -5.28 -21.79 2.94
N ASP A 314 -4.58 -21.37 4.00
CA ASP A 314 -3.28 -21.93 4.34
C ASP A 314 -3.42 -23.43 4.65
N PRO A 315 -2.52 -24.30 4.15
CA PRO A 315 -2.51 -25.68 4.59
C PRO A 315 -2.27 -25.71 6.10
N ASP A 316 -3.11 -26.44 6.84
CA ASP A 316 -3.01 -26.55 8.29
C ASP A 316 -1.61 -27.03 8.71
N PRO A 317 -0.78 -26.18 9.34
CA PRO A 317 0.57 -26.55 9.71
C PRO A 317 0.62 -27.65 10.79
N THR A 318 -0.53 -28.00 11.40
CA THR A 318 -0.60 -29.00 12.46
C THR A 318 -0.83 -30.41 11.95
N THR A 319 -1.35 -30.58 10.74
CA THR A 319 -1.68 -31.92 10.19
C THR A 319 -0.51 -32.59 9.51
N GLY A 320 0.53 -31.86 9.10
CA GLY A 320 1.67 -32.41 8.38
C GLY A 320 1.30 -33.07 7.03
N ASP A 321 0.01 -33.17 6.76
CA ASP A 321 -0.57 -33.58 5.50
C ASP A 321 -0.56 -32.38 4.56
N ALA A 322 0.64 -32.02 4.14
CA ALA A 322 0.83 -31.36 2.87
C ALA A 322 0.41 -32.35 1.75
N GLU A 323 -0.84 -32.71 1.69
CA GLU A 323 -1.44 -33.01 0.40
C GLU A 323 -1.29 -31.73 -0.39
N ALA A 324 -0.30 -31.78 -1.23
CA ALA A 324 0.32 -30.72 -1.95
C ALA A 324 -0.69 -29.62 -2.29
N GLU A 325 -0.46 -28.41 -1.80
CA GLU A 325 -0.98 -27.21 -2.39
C GLU A 325 -1.02 -27.41 -3.90
N VAL A 326 -2.22 -27.60 -4.45
CA VAL A 326 -2.34 -27.99 -5.85
C VAL A 326 -2.04 -26.74 -6.66
N CYS A 327 -0.95 -26.78 -7.41
CA CYS A 327 -0.69 -25.76 -8.40
C CYS A 327 -1.77 -25.85 -9.48
N GLU A 328 -2.69 -24.93 -9.48
CA GLU A 328 -3.84 -24.90 -10.39
C GLU A 328 -3.40 -24.69 -11.84
N GLU A 329 -4.25 -25.15 -12.75
CA GLU A 329 -4.05 -24.94 -14.18
C GLU A 329 -4.34 -23.46 -14.53
N PRO A 330 -3.64 -22.89 -15.55
CA PRO A 330 -3.92 -21.54 -16.02
C PRO A 330 -5.36 -21.36 -16.47
N THR A 331 -5.93 -20.19 -16.19
CA THR A 331 -7.18 -19.72 -16.78
C THR A 331 -6.94 -18.72 -17.90
N ALA A 332 -7.99 -18.20 -18.52
CA ALA A 332 -7.88 -17.12 -19.51
C ALA A 332 -7.31 -15.84 -18.89
N ASP A 333 -7.62 -15.58 -17.60
CA ASP A 333 -7.35 -14.33 -16.91
C ASP A 333 -6.17 -14.40 -15.94
N PHE A 334 -5.66 -15.61 -15.67
CA PHE A 334 -4.58 -15.80 -14.70
C PHE A 334 -3.66 -16.98 -15.03
N LEU A 335 -2.35 -16.75 -14.99
CA LEU A 335 -1.29 -17.76 -15.11
C LEU A 335 -0.60 -17.92 -13.75
N PRO A 336 -0.80 -19.01 -12.99
CA PRO A 336 -0.05 -19.23 -11.75
C PRO A 336 1.45 -19.38 -11.99
N CYS A 337 2.30 -18.69 -11.20
CA CYS A 337 3.76 -18.83 -11.32
C CYS A 337 4.28 -20.24 -10.98
N CYS A 338 3.58 -20.96 -10.13
CA CYS A 338 3.91 -22.37 -9.89
C CYS A 338 3.72 -23.22 -11.16
N TRP A 339 2.66 -22.96 -11.93
CA TRP A 339 2.45 -23.63 -13.22
C TRP A 339 3.56 -23.28 -14.20
N ARG A 340 3.87 -21.99 -14.32
CA ARG A 340 4.96 -21.51 -15.21
C ARG A 340 6.33 -22.10 -14.81
N ALA A 341 6.61 -22.27 -13.52
CA ALA A 341 7.80 -22.96 -13.04
C ALA A 341 7.88 -24.40 -13.57
N GLY A 342 6.75 -25.11 -13.57
CA GLY A 342 6.67 -26.45 -14.16
C GLY A 342 6.96 -26.45 -15.66
N GLU A 343 6.48 -25.47 -16.41
CA GLU A 343 6.76 -25.35 -17.84
C GLU A 343 8.22 -25.01 -18.12
N ILE A 344 8.81 -24.08 -17.37
CA ILE A 344 10.24 -23.75 -17.45
C ILE A 344 11.08 -25.02 -17.21
N MET A 345 10.70 -25.83 -16.22
CA MET A 345 11.37 -27.10 -15.97
C MET A 345 11.21 -28.08 -17.13
N ARG A 346 10.01 -28.19 -17.70
CA ARG A 346 9.71 -29.07 -18.82
C ARG A 346 10.54 -28.69 -20.05
N GLU A 347 10.67 -27.41 -20.34
CA GLU A 347 11.55 -26.88 -21.40
C GLU A 347 13.03 -27.26 -21.19
N ARG A 348 13.46 -27.41 -19.94
CA ARG A 348 14.83 -27.73 -19.54
C ARG A 348 15.13 -29.26 -19.44
N CYS A 349 14.11 -30.08 -19.54
CA CYS A 349 14.28 -31.54 -19.41
C CYS A 349 15.25 -32.13 -20.43
N GLY A 350 15.22 -31.66 -21.69
CA GLY A 350 16.12 -32.09 -22.74
C GLY A 350 16.10 -33.62 -22.91
N ASP A 351 17.21 -34.25 -22.57
CA ASP A 351 17.47 -35.70 -22.66
C ASP A 351 17.18 -36.48 -21.36
N LEU A 352 16.54 -35.85 -20.37
CA LEU A 352 16.15 -36.55 -19.14
C LEU A 352 15.11 -37.64 -19.45
N GLU A 353 15.19 -38.74 -18.70
CA GLU A 353 14.14 -39.76 -18.73
C GLU A 353 12.76 -39.14 -18.36
N PRO A 354 11.69 -39.53 -19.07
CA PRO A 354 10.36 -38.90 -18.91
C PRO A 354 9.86 -38.89 -17.46
N GLU A 355 10.07 -39.99 -16.71
CA GLU A 355 9.65 -40.07 -15.31
C GLU A 355 10.41 -39.08 -14.40
N LEU A 356 11.70 -38.89 -14.65
CA LEU A 356 12.53 -37.95 -13.93
C LEU A 356 12.15 -36.50 -14.28
N CYS A 357 11.88 -36.24 -15.56
CA CYS A 357 11.40 -34.93 -16.00
C CYS A 357 10.10 -34.55 -15.26
N GLU A 358 9.10 -35.41 -15.29
CA GLU A 358 7.82 -35.13 -14.61
C GLU A 358 7.98 -35.03 -13.07
N ALA A 359 8.90 -35.77 -12.47
CA ALA A 359 9.20 -35.58 -11.05
C ALA A 359 9.81 -34.19 -10.77
N ARG A 360 10.70 -33.68 -11.62
CA ARG A 360 11.30 -32.35 -11.50
C ARG A 360 10.28 -31.25 -11.80
N VAL A 361 9.36 -31.46 -12.72
CA VAL A 361 8.24 -30.54 -13.00
C VAL A 361 7.35 -30.37 -11.75
N ARG A 362 6.97 -31.49 -11.12
CA ARG A 362 6.20 -31.44 -9.87
C ARG A 362 6.95 -30.72 -8.75
N GLU A 363 8.25 -31.01 -8.62
CA GLU A 363 9.08 -30.36 -7.60
C GLU A 363 9.25 -28.86 -7.87
N ALA A 364 9.40 -28.43 -9.13
CA ALA A 364 9.45 -27.03 -9.49
C ALA A 364 8.14 -26.28 -9.11
N ARG A 365 6.99 -26.89 -9.41
CA ARG A 365 5.68 -26.35 -9.02
C ARG A 365 5.56 -26.21 -7.51
N ARG A 366 5.90 -27.27 -6.77
CA ARG A 366 5.86 -27.28 -5.30
C ARG A 366 6.76 -26.20 -4.70
N LEU A 367 7.98 -26.05 -5.21
CA LEU A 367 8.93 -25.06 -4.73
C LEU A 367 8.50 -23.63 -5.06
N ALA A 368 7.88 -23.40 -6.22
CA ALA A 368 7.36 -22.09 -6.59
C ALA A 368 6.17 -21.67 -5.71
N LEU A 369 5.27 -22.60 -5.39
CA LEU A 369 4.22 -22.37 -4.40
C LEU A 369 4.80 -21.99 -3.03
N ALA A 370 5.77 -22.77 -2.54
CA ALA A 370 6.41 -22.51 -1.26
C ALA A 370 7.24 -21.20 -1.24
N ALA A 371 7.65 -20.73 -2.41
CA ALA A 371 8.37 -19.45 -2.56
C ALA A 371 7.44 -18.23 -2.38
N GLY A 372 6.13 -18.40 -2.48
CA GLY A 372 5.15 -17.33 -2.33
C GLY A 372 5.37 -16.22 -3.35
N THR A 373 5.77 -15.04 -2.88
CA THR A 373 6.01 -13.85 -3.71
C THR A 373 7.33 -13.87 -4.50
N ALA A 374 8.16 -14.87 -4.33
CA ALA A 374 9.48 -14.98 -4.97
C ALA A 374 9.68 -16.27 -5.79
N PRO A 375 8.71 -16.68 -6.66
CA PRO A 375 8.76 -17.93 -7.41
C PRO A 375 9.97 -18.00 -8.35
N HIS A 376 10.46 -16.86 -8.83
CA HIS A 376 11.65 -16.76 -9.69
C HIS A 376 12.93 -17.26 -9.04
N LEU A 377 13.00 -17.34 -7.71
CA LEU A 377 14.15 -17.90 -6.99
C LEU A 377 14.26 -19.40 -7.12
N VAL A 378 13.22 -20.08 -7.65
CA VAL A 378 13.31 -21.53 -7.97
C VAL A 378 14.30 -21.78 -9.09
N PHE A 379 14.44 -20.86 -10.01
CA PHE A 379 15.40 -20.89 -11.10
C PHE A 379 16.19 -19.58 -11.17
N PRO A 380 17.24 -19.41 -10.35
CA PRO A 380 17.95 -18.13 -10.20
C PRO A 380 18.69 -17.65 -11.46
N ASP A 381 18.79 -18.47 -12.50
CA ASP A 381 19.37 -18.16 -13.80
C ASP A 381 18.34 -17.66 -14.83
N THR A 382 17.05 -17.61 -14.47
CA THR A 382 15.99 -17.09 -15.32
C THR A 382 15.96 -15.54 -15.35
N ARG A 383 15.37 -15.02 -16.42
CA ARG A 383 15.05 -13.59 -16.57
C ARG A 383 13.55 -13.40 -16.34
N ALA A 384 13.13 -12.18 -16.09
CA ALA A 384 11.72 -11.86 -15.92
C ALA A 384 10.85 -12.31 -17.11
N ALA A 385 11.36 -12.15 -18.34
CA ALA A 385 10.66 -12.59 -19.55
C ALA A 385 10.40 -14.12 -19.60
N ASP A 386 11.19 -14.92 -18.91
CA ASP A 386 11.01 -16.37 -18.89
C ASP A 386 9.78 -16.77 -18.04
N TRP A 387 9.32 -15.88 -17.14
CA TRP A 387 8.19 -16.08 -16.24
C TRP A 387 6.86 -15.55 -16.82
N LEU A 388 6.91 -14.90 -17.97
CA LEU A 388 5.73 -14.30 -18.60
C LEU A 388 4.99 -13.33 -17.64
N ASP A 389 3.68 -13.28 -17.71
CA ASP A 389 2.79 -12.51 -16.83
C ASP A 389 2.29 -13.30 -15.62
N CYS A 390 3.00 -14.36 -15.23
CA CYS A 390 2.53 -15.22 -14.14
C CYS A 390 2.33 -14.42 -12.83
N ASP A 391 1.32 -14.83 -12.06
CA ASP A 391 0.81 -14.20 -10.84
C ASP A 391 0.31 -12.75 -11.04
N GLN A 392 0.15 -12.32 -12.28
CA GLN A 392 -0.50 -11.06 -12.62
C GLN A 392 -1.89 -11.34 -13.20
N CYS A 393 -2.93 -10.73 -12.68
CA CYS A 393 -4.25 -10.83 -13.27
C CYS A 393 -4.36 -9.96 -14.52
N ARG A 394 -4.95 -10.51 -15.60
CA ARG A 394 -5.03 -9.87 -16.92
C ARG A 394 -6.19 -8.88 -17.04
N ASP A 395 -7.23 -9.07 -16.26
CA ASP A 395 -8.47 -8.30 -16.24
C ASP A 395 -8.56 -7.32 -15.05
N CYS A 396 -7.52 -7.24 -14.22
CA CYS A 396 -7.49 -6.32 -13.09
C CYS A 396 -7.31 -4.86 -13.54
N PHE A 397 -7.95 -3.98 -12.80
CA PHE A 397 -7.58 -2.57 -12.84
C PHE A 397 -6.19 -2.37 -12.21
N LYS A 398 -5.22 -1.94 -13.00
CA LYS A 398 -3.81 -1.83 -12.59
C LYS A 398 -3.34 -3.11 -11.88
N PRO A 399 -2.86 -4.10 -12.63
CA PRO A 399 -2.54 -5.43 -12.12
C PRO A 399 -1.60 -5.43 -10.93
N VAL A 400 -1.81 -6.34 -10.00
CA VAL A 400 -0.93 -6.60 -8.85
C VAL A 400 -0.36 -8.01 -8.95
N PHE A 401 0.81 -8.25 -8.35
CA PHE A 401 1.41 -9.57 -8.28
C PHE A 401 1.00 -10.32 -7.02
N ALA A 402 0.72 -11.61 -7.15
CA ALA A 402 0.41 -12.52 -6.05
C ALA A 402 -0.60 -11.92 -5.04
N PRO A 403 -1.78 -11.46 -5.48
CA PRO A 403 -2.77 -10.83 -4.62
C PRO A 403 -3.27 -11.78 -3.54
N ARG A 404 -3.65 -11.23 -2.37
CA ARG A 404 -4.23 -11.94 -1.24
C ARG A 404 -5.73 -11.69 -1.20
N ALA A 405 -6.52 -12.58 -1.80
CA ALA A 405 -7.98 -12.43 -1.91
C ALA A 405 -8.65 -12.26 -0.54
N GLY A 406 -8.23 -13.04 0.46
CA GLY A 406 -8.74 -12.95 1.84
C GLY A 406 -8.43 -11.66 2.59
N GLU A 407 -7.65 -10.75 1.98
CA GLU A 407 -7.33 -9.43 2.54
C GLU A 407 -7.87 -8.29 1.68
N SER A 408 -8.71 -8.56 0.66
CA SER A 408 -9.34 -7.52 -0.13
C SER A 408 -10.42 -6.76 0.64
N ALA A 409 -10.69 -5.52 0.19
CA ALA A 409 -11.74 -4.70 0.79
C ALA A 409 -13.12 -5.36 0.70
N GLN A 410 -13.46 -5.97 -0.44
CA GLN A 410 -14.73 -6.68 -0.61
C GLN A 410 -14.86 -7.89 0.33
N TYR A 411 -13.78 -8.66 0.49
CA TYR A 411 -13.75 -9.74 1.47
C TYR A 411 -14.04 -9.24 2.88
N SER A 412 -13.42 -8.13 3.27
CA SER A 412 -13.60 -7.54 4.59
C SER A 412 -15.04 -7.11 4.88
N LEU A 413 -15.75 -6.59 3.86
CA LEU A 413 -17.15 -6.20 4.00
C LEU A 413 -18.09 -7.41 4.16
N ALA A 414 -17.72 -8.57 3.61
CA ALA A 414 -18.48 -9.80 3.73
C ALA A 414 -18.25 -10.54 5.05
N LEU A 415 -17.12 -10.26 5.74
CA LEU A 415 -16.83 -10.89 7.02
C LEU A 415 -17.81 -10.47 8.12
N SER A 416 -18.20 -11.44 8.92
CA SER A 416 -19.05 -11.24 10.10
C SER A 416 -18.70 -12.26 11.18
N ARG A 417 -18.46 -11.80 12.40
CA ARG A 417 -18.24 -12.68 13.54
C ARG A 417 -19.46 -12.64 14.45
N PRO A 418 -20.12 -13.80 14.72
CA PRO A 418 -21.19 -13.87 15.70
C PRO A 418 -20.67 -13.47 17.07
N ALA A 419 -21.54 -12.87 17.88
CA ALA A 419 -21.23 -12.63 19.28
C ALA A 419 -20.87 -13.94 20.00
N GLU A 420 -19.89 -13.90 20.93
CA GLU A 420 -19.48 -15.07 21.72
C GLU A 420 -20.70 -15.75 22.37
N PRO A 421 -20.75 -17.10 22.43
CA PRO A 421 -21.82 -17.82 23.09
C PRO A 421 -21.93 -17.38 24.55
N GLY A 422 -23.07 -16.79 24.92
CA GLY A 422 -23.32 -16.24 26.27
C GLY A 422 -23.23 -14.71 26.37
N ALA A 423 -22.86 -14.00 25.32
CA ALA A 423 -23.13 -12.58 25.20
C ALA A 423 -24.64 -12.37 25.08
N GLU A 424 -25.16 -11.33 25.77
CA GLU A 424 -26.58 -10.99 25.66
C GLU A 424 -26.97 -10.84 24.20
N ALA A 425 -28.14 -11.36 23.82
CA ALA A 425 -28.62 -11.46 22.42
C ALA A 425 -28.75 -10.11 21.67
N GLU A 426 -28.37 -9.02 22.30
CA GLU A 426 -28.40 -7.64 21.79
C GLU A 426 -27.06 -7.14 21.23
N ARG A 427 -25.95 -7.92 21.32
CA ARG A 427 -24.68 -7.49 20.69
C ARG A 427 -24.72 -7.84 19.21
N PRO A 428 -24.58 -6.83 18.34
CA PRO A 428 -24.46 -7.05 16.92
C PRO A 428 -23.23 -7.91 16.61
N THR A 429 -23.31 -8.72 15.57
CA THR A 429 -22.15 -9.36 14.94
C THR A 429 -21.07 -8.33 14.69
N GLU A 430 -19.82 -8.62 15.07
CA GLU A 430 -18.70 -7.75 14.74
C GLU A 430 -18.47 -7.82 13.22
N GLN A 431 -18.38 -6.65 12.61
CA GLN A 431 -18.16 -6.45 11.17
C GLN A 431 -17.12 -5.37 10.95
N LEU A 432 -16.37 -5.49 9.87
CA LEU A 432 -15.44 -4.45 9.44
C LEU A 432 -16.20 -3.43 8.58
N ARG A 433 -16.37 -2.21 9.09
CA ARG A 433 -17.13 -1.14 8.43
C ARG A 433 -16.23 0.05 8.13
N TRP A 434 -15.58 0.00 6.98
CA TRP A 434 -14.59 0.97 6.54
C TRP A 434 -15.17 2.02 5.59
N GLY A 435 -14.78 3.28 5.75
CA GLY A 435 -14.78 4.22 4.65
C GLY A 435 -13.61 3.92 3.71
N PHE A 436 -13.81 3.97 2.42
CA PHE A 436 -12.78 3.70 1.43
C PHE A 436 -12.01 4.97 1.10
N ILE A 437 -10.68 4.87 1.18
CA ILE A 437 -9.75 5.90 0.74
C ILE A 437 -8.72 5.34 -0.24
N ALA A 438 -8.00 6.22 -0.90
CA ALA A 438 -6.79 5.90 -1.64
C ALA A 438 -5.71 6.92 -1.30
N SER A 439 -4.45 6.56 -1.48
CA SER A 439 -3.29 7.38 -1.16
C SER A 439 -2.16 7.13 -2.15
N SER A 440 -1.03 7.83 -2.03
CA SER A 440 0.11 7.54 -2.90
C SER A 440 1.01 6.43 -2.37
N ASP A 441 1.24 6.39 -1.08
CA ASP A 441 2.28 5.58 -0.46
C ASP A 441 3.66 5.84 -1.10
N ASP A 442 3.89 7.12 -1.43
CA ASP A 442 5.09 7.56 -2.13
C ASP A 442 6.27 7.68 -1.18
N HIS A 443 7.41 7.10 -1.55
CA HIS A 443 8.63 7.09 -0.76
C HIS A 443 9.66 8.18 -1.14
N HIS A 444 9.19 9.29 -1.74
CA HIS A 444 10.02 10.41 -2.19
C HIS A 444 9.54 11.77 -1.69
N ALA A 445 8.71 11.78 -0.63
CA ALA A 445 8.07 12.98 -0.09
C ALA A 445 7.23 13.74 -1.15
N ARG A 446 6.46 13.00 -1.95
CA ARG A 446 5.62 13.52 -3.05
C ARG A 446 4.15 13.16 -2.87
N PRO A 447 3.48 13.72 -1.86
CA PRO A 447 2.06 13.45 -1.63
C PRO A 447 1.21 13.75 -2.86
N GLY A 448 0.34 12.79 -3.24
CA GLY A 448 -0.62 12.94 -4.32
C GLY A 448 -0.03 12.93 -5.72
N THR A 449 1.02 12.16 -5.96
CA THR A 449 1.67 12.02 -7.27
C THR A 449 0.76 11.59 -8.42
N GLY A 450 -0.39 10.99 -8.14
CA GLY A 450 -1.35 10.51 -9.14
C GLY A 450 -2.09 11.59 -9.96
N TYR A 451 -1.81 12.88 -9.77
CA TYR A 451 -2.41 13.96 -10.55
C TYR A 451 -2.03 13.95 -12.03
N LYS A 452 -0.87 13.39 -12.38
CA LYS A 452 -0.38 13.19 -13.74
C LYS A 452 0.35 11.87 -13.88
N GLN A 453 0.18 11.22 -15.03
CA GLN A 453 0.85 9.98 -15.37
C GLN A 453 2.15 10.30 -16.14
N VAL A 454 3.18 10.74 -15.42
CA VAL A 454 4.47 11.18 -15.96
C VAL A 454 5.62 10.68 -15.10
N HIS A 455 6.82 10.64 -15.67
CA HIS A 455 8.07 10.39 -14.95
C HIS A 455 8.03 9.16 -14.05
N ARG A 456 7.66 8.00 -14.61
CA ARG A 456 7.52 6.74 -13.88
C ARG A 456 8.57 6.53 -12.78
N LYS A 457 9.86 6.71 -13.10
CA LYS A 457 10.97 6.51 -12.14
C LYS A 457 11.14 7.63 -11.12
N GLY A 458 10.45 8.73 -11.27
CA GLY A 458 10.51 9.89 -10.38
C GLY A 458 9.24 10.14 -9.58
N MET A 459 8.09 9.60 -10.06
CA MET A 459 6.77 9.82 -9.47
C MET A 459 6.10 8.53 -8.99
N SER A 460 6.84 7.41 -9.00
CA SER A 460 6.42 6.13 -8.41
C SER A 460 7.64 5.51 -7.72
N ASP A 461 7.45 4.43 -6.98
CA ASP A 461 8.51 3.68 -6.34
C ASP A 461 9.20 2.68 -7.28
N ALA A 462 8.93 2.77 -8.58
CA ALA A 462 9.53 1.96 -9.64
C ALA A 462 11.03 2.27 -9.79
N ARG A 463 11.84 1.83 -8.86
CA ARG A 463 13.29 2.00 -8.82
C ARG A 463 14.02 0.75 -9.29
N GLY A 464 15.21 0.92 -9.78
CA GLY A 464 16.08 -0.18 -10.18
C GLY A 464 17.53 0.20 -10.01
N PHE A 465 18.42 -0.76 -10.25
CA PHE A 465 19.86 -0.50 -10.17
C PHE A 465 20.32 0.59 -11.16
N ALA A 466 21.28 1.39 -10.74
CA ALA A 466 21.85 2.44 -11.57
C ALA A 466 22.46 1.93 -12.88
N SER A 467 22.85 0.66 -12.96
CA SER A 467 23.36 0.07 -14.19
C SER A 467 23.25 -1.47 -14.18
N PRO A 468 23.15 -2.13 -15.38
CA PRO A 468 23.16 -3.59 -15.51
C PRO A 468 24.46 -4.21 -14.99
N ARG A 469 25.58 -3.48 -14.97
CA ARG A 469 26.86 -3.98 -14.43
C ARG A 469 26.82 -4.13 -12.92
N VAL A 470 26.23 -3.16 -12.23
CA VAL A 470 26.07 -3.17 -10.78
C VAL A 470 25.11 -4.27 -10.38
N GLU A 471 23.98 -4.38 -11.06
CA GLU A 471 23.01 -5.46 -10.88
C GLU A 471 23.67 -6.82 -11.07
N GLY A 472 24.33 -7.05 -12.20
CA GLY A 472 25.01 -8.33 -12.49
C GLY A 472 26.11 -8.70 -11.49
N LEU A 473 26.79 -7.69 -10.92
CA LEU A 473 27.78 -7.93 -9.85
C LEU A 473 27.09 -8.35 -8.55
N LEU A 474 26.02 -7.64 -8.14
CA LEU A 474 25.28 -7.96 -6.91
C LEU A 474 24.59 -9.32 -7.01
N ARG A 475 23.97 -9.63 -8.14
CA ARG A 475 23.39 -10.97 -8.42
C ARG A 475 24.44 -12.09 -8.32
N ARG A 476 25.70 -11.85 -8.79
CA ARG A 476 26.80 -12.82 -8.62
C ARG A 476 27.26 -12.98 -7.18
N LEU A 477 27.22 -11.90 -6.39
CA LEU A 477 27.64 -11.93 -4.99
C LEU A 477 26.57 -12.55 -4.07
N THR A 478 25.29 -12.38 -4.41
CA THR A 478 24.14 -12.87 -3.64
C THR A 478 23.55 -14.17 -4.23
N GLY A 479 23.80 -14.46 -5.52
CA GLY A 479 23.27 -15.60 -6.23
C GLY A 479 23.99 -16.91 -5.91
N ARG A 480 23.28 -18.01 -6.03
CA ARG A 480 23.82 -19.37 -5.97
C ARG A 480 24.51 -19.68 -7.29
N SER A 481 25.80 -19.42 -7.40
CA SER A 481 26.57 -19.81 -8.59
C SER A 481 26.87 -21.33 -8.53
N GLY A 482 26.51 -22.07 -9.59
CA GLY A 482 26.89 -23.45 -9.79
C GLY A 482 25.80 -24.52 -9.61
N ALA A 483 24.55 -24.15 -9.44
CA ALA A 483 23.43 -25.09 -9.48
C ALA A 483 23.20 -25.62 -10.92
N ASP A 484 22.81 -26.87 -11.06
CA ASP A 484 22.37 -27.40 -12.36
C ASP A 484 21.06 -26.68 -12.76
N PRO A 485 21.01 -26.04 -13.93
CA PRO A 485 19.78 -25.36 -14.41
C PRO A 485 18.56 -26.29 -14.50
N ARG A 486 18.79 -27.61 -14.52
CA ARG A 486 17.76 -28.65 -14.55
C ARG A 486 17.33 -29.13 -13.16
N GLU A 487 17.84 -28.51 -12.10
CA GLU A 487 17.42 -28.78 -10.73
C GLU A 487 16.75 -27.56 -10.12
N PRO A 488 15.41 -27.61 -9.89
CA PRO A 488 14.73 -26.55 -9.20
C PRO A 488 15.25 -26.42 -7.77
N GLN A 489 15.45 -25.18 -7.31
CA GLN A 489 16.04 -24.89 -6.02
C GLN A 489 14.95 -24.41 -5.04
N PRO A 490 14.97 -24.80 -3.76
CA PRO A 490 14.10 -24.20 -2.78
C PRO A 490 14.43 -22.71 -2.66
N ALA A 491 13.44 -21.85 -2.77
CA ALA A 491 13.57 -20.48 -2.38
C ALA A 491 13.83 -20.44 -0.88
N VAL A 492 14.96 -19.85 -0.47
CA VAL A 492 15.23 -19.71 0.96
C VAL A 492 14.28 -18.65 1.50
N ARG A 493 13.28 -19.05 2.24
CA ARG A 493 12.27 -18.17 2.88
C ARG A 493 12.90 -17.03 3.71
N GLU A 494 14.17 -17.18 4.07
CA GLU A 494 14.92 -16.21 4.88
C GLU A 494 15.76 -15.22 4.06
N VAL A 495 15.73 -15.27 2.73
CA VAL A 495 16.41 -14.26 1.93
C VAL A 495 15.52 -13.00 1.85
N ARG A 496 15.30 -12.36 2.98
CA ARG A 496 15.25 -10.90 3.05
C ARG A 496 16.67 -10.37 2.77
N SER A 497 17.31 -10.86 1.70
CA SER A 497 18.53 -10.25 1.23
C SER A 497 18.11 -9.02 0.46
N PHE A 498 18.80 -7.94 0.72
CA PHE A 498 18.73 -6.68 0.00
C PHE A 498 18.69 -6.83 -1.54
N GLY A 499 19.29 -7.90 -2.09
CA GLY A 499 19.22 -8.24 -3.51
C GLY A 499 17.89 -8.90 -3.92
N ALA A 500 17.18 -9.57 -3.03
CA ALA A 500 15.88 -10.15 -3.33
C ALA A 500 14.77 -9.09 -3.29
N LEU A 501 14.89 -8.06 -2.47
CA LEU A 501 14.00 -6.90 -2.50
C LEU A 501 14.00 -6.15 -3.84
N LEU A 502 15.00 -6.35 -4.67
CA LEU A 502 15.15 -5.67 -5.96
C LEU A 502 14.66 -6.49 -7.16
N ASP A 503 14.34 -7.75 -6.96
CA ASP A 503 13.57 -8.56 -7.90
C ASP A 503 12.05 -8.44 -7.65
N VAL A 504 11.66 -7.47 -6.88
CA VAL A 504 10.34 -7.32 -6.26
C VAL A 504 9.29 -6.85 -7.26
N GLU A 505 9.67 -6.41 -8.45
CA GLU A 505 8.74 -5.90 -9.45
C GLU A 505 7.68 -6.91 -9.85
N ARG A 506 8.01 -8.21 -9.75
CA ARG A 506 7.02 -9.28 -9.97
C ARG A 506 6.21 -9.62 -8.72
N THR A 507 6.64 -9.17 -7.57
CA THR A 507 6.08 -9.55 -6.27
C THR A 507 5.52 -8.38 -5.49
N ALA A 508 5.83 -7.15 -5.90
CA ALA A 508 5.34 -5.92 -5.34
C ALA A 508 4.81 -5.00 -6.43
N SER A 509 3.80 -4.26 -6.11
CA SER A 509 3.15 -3.34 -7.04
C SER A 509 3.59 -1.89 -6.80
N PHE A 510 4.86 -1.66 -6.53
CA PHE A 510 5.45 -0.32 -6.29
C PHE A 510 5.56 0.54 -7.56
N LEU A 511 4.61 0.43 -8.48
CA LEU A 511 4.85 0.85 -9.85
C LEU A 511 3.88 1.94 -10.31
N TYR A 512 2.98 2.42 -9.45
CA TYR A 512 1.95 3.38 -9.82
C TYR A 512 2.19 4.73 -9.14
N PRO A 513 1.76 5.84 -9.74
CA PRO A 513 1.88 7.16 -9.09
C PRO A 513 1.04 7.32 -7.83
N GLY A 514 0.03 6.47 -7.63
CA GLY A 514 -0.79 6.47 -6.43
C GLY A 514 -2.18 7.08 -6.62
N GLY A 515 -2.95 7.05 -5.53
CA GLY A 515 -4.31 7.54 -5.45
C GLY A 515 -4.45 8.81 -4.60
N LEU A 516 -5.70 9.24 -4.43
CA LEU A 516 -6.08 10.34 -3.56
C LEU A 516 -7.27 9.94 -2.68
N VAL A 517 -7.30 10.45 -1.47
CA VAL A 517 -8.52 10.51 -0.67
C VAL A 517 -9.26 11.81 -0.98
N ALA A 518 -10.57 11.72 -1.15
CA ALA A 518 -11.45 12.88 -1.21
C ALA A 518 -12.38 12.87 0.00
N VAL A 519 -12.65 14.05 0.56
CA VAL A 519 -13.58 14.21 1.70
C VAL A 519 -14.71 15.16 1.34
N HIS A 520 -15.94 14.84 1.73
CA HIS A 520 -17.08 15.76 1.74
C HIS A 520 -17.05 16.53 3.05
N SER A 521 -16.49 17.74 3.03
CA SER A 521 -16.21 18.54 4.22
C SER A 521 -17.09 19.80 4.29
N GLU A 522 -17.47 20.19 5.48
CA GLU A 522 -18.22 21.43 5.77
C GLU A 522 -17.34 22.70 5.68
N GLY A 523 -16.03 22.54 5.56
CA GLY A 523 -15.05 23.61 5.47
C GLY A 523 -13.67 23.10 5.17
N ARG A 524 -12.68 24.02 5.17
CA ARG A 524 -11.27 23.69 4.89
C ARG A 524 -10.41 23.56 6.15
N SER A 525 -10.99 23.85 7.33
CA SER A 525 -10.21 23.77 8.57
C SER A 525 -9.78 22.35 8.86
N ARG A 526 -8.74 22.20 9.68
CA ARG A 526 -8.23 20.90 10.16
C ARG A 526 -9.34 20.04 10.78
N GLU A 527 -10.17 20.66 11.61
CA GLU A 527 -11.28 20.03 12.31
C GLU A 527 -12.34 19.55 11.32
N ALA A 528 -12.70 20.36 10.32
CA ALA A 528 -13.70 19.99 9.32
C ALA A 528 -13.26 18.82 8.45
N VAL A 529 -11.97 18.77 8.08
CA VAL A 529 -11.38 17.63 7.36
C VAL A 529 -11.38 16.38 8.25
N TRP A 530 -10.93 16.50 9.51
CA TRP A 530 -10.89 15.39 10.46
C TRP A 530 -12.29 14.82 10.74
N ASP A 531 -13.28 15.66 10.95
CA ASP A 531 -14.66 15.24 11.16
C ASP A 531 -15.21 14.47 9.97
N ALA A 532 -14.87 14.86 8.74
CA ALA A 532 -15.26 14.13 7.54
C ALA A 532 -14.60 12.76 7.46
N LEU A 533 -13.30 12.65 7.82
CA LEU A 533 -12.58 11.38 7.91
C LEU A 533 -13.21 10.44 8.95
N VAL A 534 -13.43 10.92 10.17
CA VAL A 534 -14.06 10.16 11.24
C VAL A 534 -15.49 9.73 10.87
N ALA A 535 -16.25 10.59 10.20
CA ALA A 535 -17.61 10.30 9.74
C ALA A 535 -17.66 9.38 8.50
N ARG A 536 -16.52 8.99 7.92
CA ARG A 536 -16.43 8.22 6.67
C ARG A 536 -17.10 8.90 5.47
N ARG A 537 -17.28 10.23 5.50
CA ARG A 537 -17.73 11.00 4.37
C ARG A 537 -16.58 11.20 3.38
N VAL A 538 -16.07 10.09 2.89
CA VAL A 538 -14.83 10.00 2.09
C VAL A 538 -15.00 9.03 0.93
N TYR A 539 -14.14 9.21 -0.08
CA TYR A 539 -13.98 8.25 -1.16
C TYR A 539 -12.54 8.25 -1.66
N GLY A 540 -12.12 7.15 -2.31
CA GLY A 540 -10.82 7.06 -2.95
C GLY A 540 -10.89 7.37 -4.43
N THR A 541 -9.79 7.86 -5.03
CA THR A 541 -9.59 7.91 -6.48
C THR A 541 -8.25 7.29 -6.86
N SER A 542 -8.13 6.86 -8.11
CA SER A 542 -6.87 6.32 -8.63
C SER A 542 -5.83 7.38 -9.03
N GLY A 543 -6.02 8.63 -8.59
CA GLY A 543 -5.11 9.77 -8.79
C GLY A 543 -5.79 10.99 -9.41
N PRO A 544 -6.57 10.86 -10.50
CA PRO A 544 -7.35 11.96 -11.02
C PRO A 544 -8.44 12.44 -10.04
N ARG A 545 -8.69 13.75 -10.01
CA ARG A 545 -9.70 14.38 -9.13
C ARG A 545 -11.12 14.21 -9.66
N ILE A 546 -11.58 12.97 -9.71
CA ILE A 546 -12.97 12.63 -10.05
C ILE A 546 -13.86 13.05 -8.88
N LEU A 547 -14.95 13.78 -9.16
CA LEU A 547 -15.95 14.12 -8.18
C LEU A 547 -16.99 13.02 -8.12
N LEU A 548 -17.35 12.56 -6.90
CA LEU A 548 -18.28 11.47 -6.69
C LEU A 548 -19.18 11.75 -5.48
N ASP A 549 -20.50 11.72 -5.71
CA ASP A 549 -21.53 11.71 -4.67
C ASP A 549 -22.27 10.36 -4.73
N PHE A 550 -22.54 9.78 -3.57
CA PHE A 550 -23.34 8.57 -3.42
C PHE A 550 -24.19 8.66 -2.16
N GLU A 551 -25.50 8.48 -2.28
CA GLU A 551 -26.45 8.62 -1.17
C GLU A 551 -27.62 7.63 -1.25
N LEU A 552 -28.11 7.20 -0.10
CA LEU A 552 -29.41 6.55 0.07
C LEU A 552 -30.48 7.66 0.10
N LEU A 553 -31.41 7.67 -0.87
CA LEU A 553 -32.39 8.75 -1.05
C LEU A 553 -33.59 8.65 -0.08
N ASN A 554 -33.94 7.45 0.35
CA ASN A 554 -35.14 7.17 1.14
C ASN A 554 -34.84 6.57 2.52
N GLY A 555 -33.77 7.03 3.16
CA GLY A 555 -33.45 6.67 4.54
C GLY A 555 -34.56 7.12 5.53
N PRO A 556 -34.68 6.48 6.70
CA PRO A 556 -35.73 6.76 7.67
C PRO A 556 -35.69 8.21 8.20
N ASP A 557 -34.50 8.81 8.28
CA ASP A 557 -34.27 10.17 8.75
C ASP A 557 -34.00 11.15 7.59
N GLY A 558 -34.27 10.75 6.35
CA GLY A 558 -33.95 11.50 5.12
C GLY A 558 -32.82 10.86 4.32
N ALA A 559 -32.21 11.63 3.39
CA ALA A 559 -31.10 11.11 2.61
C ALA A 559 -29.87 10.85 3.50
N ALA A 560 -29.17 9.73 3.25
CA ALA A 560 -28.00 9.34 4.00
C ALA A 560 -26.79 9.21 3.03
N PRO A 561 -25.70 9.98 3.25
CA PRO A 561 -24.54 10.00 2.36
C PRO A 561 -23.70 8.72 2.50
N MET A 562 -22.73 8.53 1.59
CA MET A 562 -21.71 7.49 1.71
C MET A 562 -21.06 7.47 3.10
N GLY A 563 -20.68 6.29 3.59
CA GLY A 563 -20.14 6.09 4.92
C GLY A 563 -21.19 5.91 6.02
N SER A 564 -22.49 6.04 5.69
CA SER A 564 -23.59 5.92 6.66
C SER A 564 -23.93 4.46 7.00
N GLU A 565 -24.33 4.26 8.26
CA GLU A 565 -24.92 3.02 8.77
C GLU A 565 -26.39 3.27 9.06
N VAL A 566 -27.30 2.58 8.36
CA VAL A 566 -28.73 2.86 8.40
C VAL A 566 -29.51 1.58 8.72
N ARG A 567 -30.35 1.63 9.75
CA ARG A 567 -31.37 0.60 9.98
C ARG A 567 -32.51 0.81 8.99
N PHE A 568 -32.75 -0.13 8.11
CA PHE A 568 -33.61 0.06 6.96
C PHE A 568 -34.62 -1.08 6.76
N GLU A 569 -35.84 -0.70 6.41
CA GLU A 569 -36.91 -1.57 5.94
C GLU A 569 -37.49 -1.05 4.63
N GLY A 570 -37.73 -1.94 3.69
CA GLY A 570 -38.25 -1.60 2.38
C GLY A 570 -37.25 -1.79 1.27
N SER A 571 -37.52 -1.17 0.13
CA SER A 571 -36.60 -1.19 -1.02
C SER A 571 -35.74 0.08 -0.97
N PRO A 572 -34.42 -0.04 -0.78
CA PRO A 572 -33.56 1.14 -0.73
C PRO A 572 -33.40 1.75 -2.12
N ARG A 573 -33.51 3.07 -2.18
CA ARG A 573 -33.29 3.87 -3.39
C ARG A 573 -32.01 4.69 -3.23
N PHE A 574 -31.15 4.63 -4.22
CA PHE A 574 -29.85 5.30 -4.21
C PHE A 574 -29.73 6.30 -5.35
N GLY A 575 -28.97 7.36 -5.10
CA GLY A 575 -28.54 8.34 -6.07
C GLY A 575 -27.02 8.39 -6.17
N VAL A 576 -26.51 8.45 -7.40
CA VAL A 576 -25.08 8.62 -7.70
C VAL A 576 -24.92 9.78 -8.65
N ARG A 577 -23.93 10.63 -8.37
CA ARG A 577 -23.46 11.66 -9.31
C ARG A 577 -21.95 11.58 -9.41
N ALA A 578 -21.42 11.53 -10.62
CA ALA A 578 -19.99 11.52 -10.87
C ALA A 578 -19.61 12.49 -11.98
N THR A 579 -18.51 13.23 -11.78
CA THR A 579 -17.95 14.14 -12.78
C THR A 579 -16.47 13.88 -12.92
N GLY A 580 -16.00 13.66 -14.14
CA GLY A 580 -14.61 13.32 -14.39
C GLY A 580 -13.62 14.43 -14.06
N ALA A 581 -12.37 14.08 -13.90
CA ALA A 581 -11.30 15.01 -13.61
C ALA A 581 -11.03 15.94 -14.81
N PHE A 582 -10.41 17.08 -14.56
CA PHE A 582 -9.93 17.93 -15.64
C PHE A 582 -8.73 17.29 -16.32
N GLU A 583 -8.71 17.41 -17.67
CA GLU A 583 -7.49 17.13 -18.45
C GLU A 583 -6.34 18.00 -17.93
N GLN A 584 -5.14 17.41 -17.87
CA GLN A 584 -3.98 18.12 -17.36
C GLN A 584 -3.18 18.75 -18.50
N ARG A 585 -2.87 20.03 -18.38
CA ARG A 585 -1.92 20.70 -19.28
C ARG A 585 -0.48 20.29 -18.92
N PRO A 586 0.44 20.23 -19.89
CA PRO A 586 1.87 20.04 -19.63
C PRO A 586 2.44 21.15 -18.74
N GLY A 587 3.48 20.83 -17.99
CA GLY A 587 4.20 21.77 -17.15
C GLY A 587 3.47 22.15 -15.85
N CYS A 588 3.90 23.25 -15.25
CA CYS A 588 3.38 23.79 -14.01
C CYS A 588 2.67 25.13 -14.22
N PRO A 589 1.65 25.49 -13.41
CA PRO A 589 1.09 26.82 -13.44
C PRO A 589 2.11 27.87 -13.00
N GLU A 590 1.95 29.10 -13.48
CA GLU A 590 2.89 30.21 -13.24
C GLU A 590 3.10 30.47 -11.74
N GLU A 591 2.06 30.33 -10.93
CA GLU A 591 2.13 30.50 -9.47
C GLU A 591 3.07 29.51 -8.79
N SER A 592 3.07 28.23 -9.23
CA SER A 592 3.99 27.20 -8.72
C SER A 592 5.44 27.49 -9.13
N VAL A 593 5.64 27.96 -10.36
CA VAL A 593 6.97 28.35 -10.87
C VAL A 593 7.53 29.53 -10.08
N ILE A 594 6.70 30.55 -9.79
CA ILE A 594 7.11 31.71 -9.00
C ILE A 594 7.40 31.31 -7.55
N ALA A 595 6.57 30.46 -6.96
CA ALA A 595 6.68 30.10 -5.55
C ALA A 595 7.93 29.24 -5.26
N LEU A 596 8.23 28.27 -6.12
CA LEU A 596 9.36 27.35 -5.91
C LEU A 596 10.66 27.83 -6.55
N GLY A 597 10.57 28.61 -7.61
CA GLY A 597 11.72 28.88 -8.46
C GLY A 597 12.13 27.65 -9.30
N PRO A 598 13.00 27.83 -10.31
CA PRO A 598 13.29 26.79 -11.30
C PRO A 598 13.97 25.56 -10.71
N ASP A 599 14.96 25.73 -9.84
CA ASP A 599 15.76 24.62 -9.32
C ASP A 599 14.96 23.73 -8.37
N ARG A 600 14.16 24.34 -7.46
CA ARG A 600 13.33 23.59 -6.52
C ARG A 600 12.15 22.96 -7.22
N LEU A 601 11.56 23.63 -8.20
CA LEU A 601 10.48 23.07 -9.02
C LEU A 601 10.96 21.83 -9.79
N GLU A 602 12.15 21.88 -10.40
CA GLU A 602 12.73 20.71 -11.06
C GLU A 602 13.01 19.59 -10.06
N LYS A 603 13.59 19.90 -8.91
CA LYS A 603 13.89 18.89 -7.88
C LYS A 603 12.64 18.20 -7.36
N LEU A 604 11.60 18.95 -7.03
CA LEU A 604 10.40 18.42 -6.40
C LEU A 604 9.39 17.89 -7.43
N CYS A 605 8.95 18.77 -8.36
CA CYS A 605 7.86 18.51 -9.28
C CYS A 605 8.31 17.88 -10.61
N ARG A 606 9.60 17.80 -10.89
CA ARG A 606 10.14 17.33 -12.18
C ARG A 606 9.61 18.12 -13.38
N GLY A 607 9.33 19.40 -13.20
CA GLY A 607 8.74 20.25 -14.23
C GLY A 607 7.26 20.00 -14.52
N GLU A 608 6.60 19.07 -13.78
CA GLU A 608 5.21 18.72 -13.98
C GLU A 608 4.42 18.88 -12.69
N CYS A 609 3.36 19.71 -12.70
CA CYS A 609 2.48 19.97 -11.57
C CYS A 609 1.03 19.64 -11.94
N LEU A 610 0.15 19.59 -10.94
CA LEU A 610 -1.28 19.69 -11.20
C LEU A 610 -1.53 21.00 -11.97
N HIS A 611 -2.00 20.86 -13.20
CA HIS A 611 -2.24 21.99 -14.12
C HIS A 611 -3.51 21.75 -14.93
N PRO A 612 -4.68 21.91 -14.29
CA PRO A 612 -5.96 21.59 -14.91
C PRO A 612 -6.22 22.42 -16.16
N GLY A 613 -6.74 21.76 -17.19
CA GLY A 613 -7.27 22.36 -18.41
C GLY A 613 -8.69 22.88 -18.22
N ASP A 614 -9.36 23.13 -19.35
CA ASP A 614 -10.73 23.63 -19.38
C ASP A 614 -11.77 22.54 -19.68
N ARG A 615 -11.29 21.35 -20.10
CA ARG A 615 -12.12 20.19 -20.43
C ARG A 615 -12.02 19.12 -19.36
N ARG A 616 -13.13 18.47 -19.05
CA ARG A 616 -13.16 17.30 -18.20
C ARG A 616 -13.21 16.02 -19.02
N HIS A 617 -12.58 14.99 -18.52
CA HIS A 617 -12.78 13.63 -18.99
C HIS A 617 -14.22 13.20 -18.71
N PRO A 618 -14.94 12.58 -19.66
CA PRO A 618 -16.26 12.05 -19.39
C PRO A 618 -16.21 10.84 -18.46
N ILE A 619 -17.25 10.66 -17.65
CA ILE A 619 -17.55 9.41 -16.98
C ILE A 619 -18.26 8.50 -17.97
N VAL A 620 -17.75 7.27 -18.15
CA VAL A 620 -18.28 6.31 -19.11
C VAL A 620 -19.20 5.28 -18.50
N ALA A 621 -19.01 4.96 -17.21
CA ALA A 621 -19.88 4.03 -16.50
C ALA A 621 -19.90 4.30 -14.99
N ILE A 622 -20.99 3.90 -14.37
CA ILE A 622 -21.13 3.77 -12.91
C ILE A 622 -21.45 2.29 -12.62
N GLU A 623 -20.62 1.67 -11.79
CA GLU A 623 -20.80 0.31 -11.29
C GLU A 623 -21.26 0.36 -9.85
N VAL A 624 -22.25 -0.46 -9.52
CA VAL A 624 -22.72 -0.65 -8.15
C VAL A 624 -22.31 -2.03 -7.68
N ILE A 625 -21.64 -2.05 -6.54
CA ILE A 625 -21.24 -3.29 -5.89
C ILE A 625 -22.14 -3.51 -4.67
N ARG A 626 -22.59 -4.75 -4.48
CA ARG A 626 -23.40 -5.17 -3.35
C ARG A 626 -22.71 -6.30 -2.61
N VAL A 627 -22.45 -6.11 -1.31
CA VAL A 627 -21.85 -7.12 -0.45
C VAL A 627 -22.80 -7.43 0.70
N ARG A 628 -23.07 -8.72 0.93
CA ARG A 628 -23.85 -9.19 2.07
C ARG A 628 -22.92 -9.78 3.14
N PRO A 629 -23.04 -9.38 4.40
CA PRO A 629 -22.25 -9.98 5.46
C PRO A 629 -22.66 -11.45 5.71
N GLN A 630 -21.71 -12.26 6.13
CA GLN A 630 -21.94 -13.64 6.56
C GLN A 630 -22.99 -13.72 7.66
N LEU A 631 -23.86 -14.72 7.62
CA LEU A 631 -24.80 -15.06 8.69
C LEU A 631 -24.20 -16.05 9.70
N TYR A 632 -23.21 -16.81 9.29
CA TYR A 632 -22.46 -17.75 10.12
C TYR A 632 -21.00 -17.83 9.62
N PRO A 633 -20.02 -18.17 10.49
CA PRO A 633 -18.59 -18.03 10.19
C PRO A 633 -18.10 -18.77 8.95
N ASP A 634 -18.69 -19.92 8.63
CA ASP A 634 -18.27 -20.78 7.51
C ASP A 634 -19.13 -20.55 6.24
N GLU A 635 -19.91 -19.48 6.17
CA GLU A 635 -20.66 -19.15 4.96
C GLU A 635 -19.67 -18.73 3.86
N PRO A 636 -19.73 -19.39 2.66
CA PRO A 636 -18.83 -19.06 1.57
C PRO A 636 -18.95 -17.59 1.14
N ILE A 637 -17.84 -16.90 1.06
CA ILE A 637 -17.76 -15.45 0.72
C ILE A 637 -18.16 -15.18 -0.72
N GLU A 638 -17.78 -16.03 -1.68
CA GLU A 638 -18.02 -15.85 -3.11
C GLU A 638 -19.46 -15.49 -3.45
N GLY A 639 -20.43 -16.16 -2.86
CA GLY A 639 -21.86 -15.89 -3.11
C GLY A 639 -22.41 -14.64 -2.41
N LEU A 640 -21.59 -13.94 -1.60
CA LEU A 640 -21.99 -12.77 -0.84
C LEU A 640 -21.59 -11.46 -1.52
N ILE A 641 -20.69 -11.52 -2.50
CA ILE A 641 -20.15 -10.37 -3.24
C ILE A 641 -20.71 -10.40 -4.65
N GLU A 642 -21.34 -9.31 -5.05
CA GLU A 642 -21.85 -9.10 -6.42
C GLU A 642 -21.10 -7.89 -7.02
N ASP A 643 -20.13 -8.18 -7.88
CA ASP A 643 -19.24 -7.18 -8.49
C ASP A 643 -19.13 -7.34 -10.02
N PRO A 644 -19.75 -6.42 -10.80
CA PRO A 644 -20.76 -5.46 -10.33
C PRO A 644 -22.15 -6.10 -10.18
N TRP A 645 -22.90 -5.69 -9.15
CA TRP A 645 -24.32 -6.04 -9.05
C TRP A 645 -25.14 -5.36 -10.14
N ARG A 646 -24.81 -4.09 -10.45
CA ARG A 646 -25.37 -3.32 -11.58
C ARG A 646 -24.31 -2.46 -12.22
N ARG A 647 -24.44 -2.26 -13.52
CA ARG A 647 -23.62 -1.33 -14.31
C ARG A 647 -24.55 -0.43 -15.13
N PHE A 648 -24.27 0.87 -15.11
CA PHE A 648 -24.96 1.91 -15.86
C PHE A 648 -23.96 2.55 -16.81
N GLU A 649 -24.25 2.49 -18.10
CA GLU A 649 -23.47 3.20 -19.11
C GLU A 649 -23.85 4.68 -19.10
N CYS A 650 -22.87 5.57 -19.25
CA CYS A 650 -23.04 7.01 -19.27
C CYS A 650 -22.88 7.54 -20.69
N ASP A 651 -23.58 8.63 -21.02
CA ASP A 651 -23.61 9.19 -22.38
C ASP A 651 -22.30 9.91 -22.80
N GLY A 652 -21.29 9.95 -21.92
CA GLY A 652 -20.03 10.64 -22.16
C GLY A 652 -20.13 12.18 -22.05
N ASP A 653 -21.13 12.71 -21.36
CA ASP A 653 -21.28 14.16 -21.13
C ASP A 653 -20.15 14.64 -20.17
N PRO A 654 -19.35 15.64 -20.58
CA PRO A 654 -18.35 16.23 -19.69
C PRO A 654 -18.94 16.90 -18.44
N ALA A 655 -20.24 17.21 -18.42
CA ALA A 655 -20.94 17.72 -17.23
C ALA A 655 -21.09 16.65 -16.13
N GLY A 656 -20.92 15.38 -16.47
CA GLY A 656 -20.97 14.24 -15.57
C GLY A 656 -22.08 13.24 -15.87
N CYS A 657 -22.18 12.22 -15.02
CA CYS A 657 -23.18 11.16 -15.12
C CYS A 657 -23.95 11.10 -13.81
N SER A 658 -25.28 10.96 -13.91
CA SER A 658 -26.16 10.81 -12.74
C SER A 658 -27.10 9.64 -12.96
N VAL A 659 -27.19 8.76 -11.96
CA VAL A 659 -28.10 7.60 -11.99
C VAL A 659 -28.84 7.47 -10.67
N GLU A 660 -30.08 7.00 -10.76
CA GLU A 660 -30.85 6.56 -9.60
C GLU A 660 -31.21 5.08 -9.80
N PHE A 661 -31.20 4.30 -8.73
CA PHE A 661 -31.58 2.89 -8.76
C PHE A 661 -32.19 2.44 -7.45
N GLU A 662 -32.92 1.32 -7.49
CA GLU A 662 -33.60 0.73 -6.34
C GLU A 662 -33.24 -0.76 -6.25
N ASP A 663 -33.02 -1.27 -5.03
CA ASP A 663 -32.92 -2.72 -4.78
C ASP A 663 -34.23 -3.28 -4.24
N GLU A 664 -35.09 -3.73 -5.15
CA GLU A 664 -36.37 -4.39 -4.82
C GLU A 664 -36.14 -5.74 -4.11
N SER A 665 -34.97 -6.36 -4.28
CA SER A 665 -34.65 -7.67 -3.70
C SER A 665 -34.18 -7.59 -2.24
N TYR A 666 -33.80 -6.40 -1.75
CA TYR A 666 -33.27 -6.23 -0.40
C TYR A 666 -34.23 -6.76 0.68
N LEU A 667 -35.50 -6.35 0.63
CA LEU A 667 -36.48 -6.76 1.61
C LEU A 667 -36.67 -8.28 1.60
N ALA A 668 -36.81 -8.87 0.40
CA ALA A 668 -37.02 -10.30 0.23
C ALA A 668 -35.79 -11.14 0.64
N SER A 669 -34.60 -10.60 0.55
CA SER A 669 -33.33 -11.27 0.95
C SER A 669 -33.29 -11.58 2.45
N GLY A 670 -33.95 -10.79 3.27
CA GLY A 670 -33.89 -10.89 4.74
C GLY A 670 -32.54 -10.60 5.37
N ARG A 671 -31.57 -10.06 4.61
CA ARG A 671 -30.17 -9.86 5.02
C ARG A 671 -29.81 -8.39 5.03
N ALA A 672 -28.83 -8.02 5.87
CA ALA A 672 -28.10 -6.78 5.77
C ALA A 672 -27.31 -6.74 4.44
N ALA A 673 -26.95 -5.53 3.98
CA ALA A 673 -26.12 -5.36 2.80
C ALA A 673 -25.30 -4.06 2.90
N ALA A 674 -24.12 -4.06 2.33
CA ALA A 674 -23.33 -2.89 2.06
C ALA A 674 -23.37 -2.59 0.55
N TYR A 675 -23.54 -1.32 0.20
CA TYR A 675 -23.51 -0.87 -1.19
C TYR A 675 -22.43 0.19 -1.34
N TYR A 676 -21.62 0.06 -2.39
CA TYR A 676 -20.73 1.14 -2.81
C TYR A 676 -20.68 1.23 -4.33
N VAL A 677 -20.11 2.31 -4.85
CA VAL A 677 -20.08 2.53 -6.29
C VAL A 677 -18.68 2.83 -6.78
N ARG A 678 -18.40 2.44 -8.04
CA ARG A 678 -17.26 2.89 -8.83
C ARG A 678 -17.74 3.82 -9.93
N ALA A 679 -17.10 4.97 -10.07
CA ALA A 679 -17.25 5.83 -11.23
C ALA A 679 -16.02 5.63 -12.14
N LEU A 680 -16.24 5.20 -13.39
CA LEU A 680 -15.20 4.93 -14.38
C LEU A 680 -15.11 6.10 -15.35
N GLN A 681 -13.91 6.69 -15.42
CA GLN A 681 -13.59 7.73 -16.41
C GLN A 681 -13.25 7.07 -17.77
N GLU A 682 -13.30 7.81 -18.87
CA GLU A 682 -12.80 7.33 -20.17
C GLU A 682 -11.36 6.82 -20.04
N GLU A 683 -10.96 5.92 -20.97
CA GLU A 683 -9.60 5.40 -20.97
C GLU A 683 -8.57 6.50 -21.20
N THR A 684 -7.58 6.57 -20.33
CA THR A 684 -6.42 7.44 -20.47
C THR A 684 -5.15 6.65 -20.19
N PRO A 685 -4.02 7.04 -20.82
CA PRO A 685 -2.74 6.38 -20.54
C PRO A 685 -2.35 6.54 -19.08
N ALA A 686 -2.06 5.43 -18.39
CA ALA A 686 -1.57 5.40 -17.01
C ALA A 686 -0.23 4.68 -16.93
N VAL A 687 0.63 5.16 -16.04
CA VAL A 687 1.92 4.54 -15.74
C VAL A 687 1.70 3.12 -15.24
N ASN A 688 2.41 2.16 -15.85
CA ASN A 688 2.31 0.73 -15.53
C ASN A 688 0.88 0.15 -15.61
N GLY A 689 -0.03 0.78 -16.34
CA GLY A 689 -1.42 0.35 -16.41
C GLY A 689 -1.60 -1.10 -16.86
N ALA A 690 -0.80 -1.57 -17.81
CA ALA A 690 -0.73 -2.97 -18.24
C ALA A 690 0.45 -3.75 -17.61
N ASN A 691 1.24 -3.11 -16.76
CA ASN A 691 2.39 -3.67 -16.06
C ASN A 691 3.35 -4.42 -17.02
N LEU A 692 3.26 -5.73 -17.18
CA LEU A 692 4.13 -6.52 -18.04
C LEU A 692 3.87 -6.34 -19.55
N ARG A 693 2.86 -5.61 -19.96
CA ARG A 693 2.52 -5.29 -21.36
C ARG A 693 2.59 -6.52 -22.28
N ALA A 694 1.90 -7.59 -21.87
CA ALA A 694 1.83 -8.82 -22.63
C ALA A 694 0.88 -8.66 -23.83
N GLU A 695 1.28 -9.15 -25.02
CA GLU A 695 0.41 -9.30 -26.18
C GLU A 695 -0.08 -10.74 -26.28
N PHE A 696 -1.35 -10.92 -26.57
CA PHE A 696 -2.00 -12.23 -26.63
C PHE A 696 -2.49 -12.55 -28.04
N ASP A 697 -2.48 -13.85 -28.40
CA ASP A 697 -3.17 -14.33 -29.58
C ASP A 697 -4.70 -14.44 -29.34
N ALA A 698 -5.44 -14.79 -30.41
CA ALA A 698 -6.89 -14.97 -30.32
C ALA A 698 -7.34 -16.11 -29.39
N SER A 699 -6.40 -16.95 -28.96
CA SER A 699 -6.63 -18.09 -28.04
C SER A 699 -6.22 -17.78 -26.60
N GLY A 700 -5.72 -16.54 -26.33
CA GLY A 700 -5.26 -16.12 -25.02
C GLY A 700 -3.82 -16.53 -24.68
N ASN A 701 -3.04 -17.03 -25.63
CA ASN A 701 -1.62 -17.33 -25.39
C ASN A 701 -0.78 -16.07 -25.55
N VAL A 702 0.22 -15.89 -24.69
CA VAL A 702 1.17 -14.77 -24.77
C VAL A 702 2.03 -14.89 -26.03
N LEU A 703 1.95 -13.88 -26.91
CA LEU A 703 2.75 -13.76 -28.14
C LEU A 703 4.06 -13.02 -27.89
N SER A 704 3.99 -11.93 -27.19
CA SER A 704 5.14 -11.09 -26.85
C SER A 704 4.99 -10.51 -25.48
N PHE A 705 6.09 -9.98 -24.96
CA PHE A 705 6.20 -9.53 -23.59
C PHE A 705 7.20 -8.38 -23.50
N ASP A 706 6.73 -7.20 -23.12
CA ASP A 706 7.53 -5.99 -22.97
C ASP A 706 7.46 -5.48 -21.53
N PRO A 707 8.36 -5.93 -20.64
CA PRO A 707 8.28 -5.67 -19.22
C PRO A 707 8.50 -4.20 -18.89
N CYS A 708 7.68 -3.69 -17.98
CA CYS A 708 7.69 -2.33 -17.49
C CYS A 708 8.22 -2.27 -16.07
N TYR A 709 9.50 -2.53 -15.89
CA TYR A 709 10.14 -2.60 -14.58
C TYR A 709 10.85 -1.32 -14.17
N GLY A 710 11.07 -1.15 -12.88
CA GLY A 710 11.94 -0.14 -12.31
C GLY A 710 13.44 -0.39 -12.47
N ASP A 711 13.86 -1.53 -12.99
CA ASP A 711 15.26 -1.91 -13.11
C ASP A 711 15.95 -1.45 -14.40
N ALA A 712 17.19 -1.88 -14.56
CA ALA A 712 18.03 -1.52 -15.69
C ALA A 712 17.62 -2.16 -17.04
N ARG A 713 16.67 -3.09 -17.04
CA ARG A 713 16.18 -3.77 -18.25
C ARG A 713 15.23 -2.90 -19.07
N THR A 714 14.52 -1.97 -18.40
CA THR A 714 13.61 -1.03 -19.07
C THR A 714 14.33 0.26 -19.41
N PRO A 715 14.18 0.82 -20.64
CA PRO A 715 14.70 2.12 -20.98
C PRO A 715 14.30 3.19 -19.97
N ARG A 716 15.21 4.12 -19.67
CA ARG A 716 14.95 5.15 -18.64
C ARG A 716 13.88 6.16 -19.07
N ASP A 717 13.69 6.32 -20.35
CA ASP A 717 12.74 7.22 -21.00
C ASP A 717 11.42 6.52 -21.37
N ASP A 718 11.26 5.23 -21.04
CA ASP A 718 9.99 4.52 -21.17
C ASP A 718 9.11 4.83 -19.95
N ASP A 719 8.07 5.62 -20.17
CA ASP A 719 7.07 5.96 -19.15
C ASP A 719 6.08 4.80 -18.87
N CYS A 720 6.16 3.71 -19.64
CA CYS A 720 5.34 2.51 -19.45
C CYS A 720 3.82 2.78 -19.45
N LEU A 721 3.39 3.66 -20.32
CA LEU A 721 1.97 4.04 -20.39
C LEU A 721 1.14 2.95 -21.05
N ALA A 722 -0.01 2.64 -20.44
CA ALA A 722 -1.05 1.80 -21.01
C ALA A 722 -2.44 2.37 -20.69
N PRO A 723 -3.45 2.17 -21.58
CA PRO A 723 -4.78 2.70 -21.38
C PRO A 723 -5.47 2.01 -20.18
N VAL A 724 -6.07 2.80 -19.30
CA VAL A 724 -6.92 2.32 -18.20
C VAL A 724 -8.09 3.28 -17.98
N HIS A 725 -9.20 2.76 -17.44
CA HIS A 725 -10.27 3.56 -16.89
C HIS A 725 -9.92 4.00 -15.46
N GLU A 726 -9.36 5.20 -15.34
CA GLU A 726 -9.16 5.78 -14.01
C GLU A 726 -10.52 5.91 -13.29
N ARG A 727 -10.54 5.76 -11.97
CA ARG A 727 -11.79 5.57 -11.22
C ARG A 727 -11.81 6.22 -9.85
N ALA A 728 -13.03 6.31 -9.32
CA ALA A 728 -13.28 6.66 -7.93
C ALA A 728 -14.13 5.56 -7.27
N TRP A 729 -13.88 5.31 -5.98
CA TRP A 729 -14.60 4.32 -5.15
C TRP A 729 -15.28 5.03 -3.97
N SER A 730 -16.60 5.03 -3.91
CA SER A 730 -17.29 5.59 -2.75
C SER A 730 -17.05 4.77 -1.49
N SER A 731 -17.16 5.39 -0.32
CA SER A 731 -17.37 4.63 0.91
C SER A 731 -18.70 3.88 0.85
N PRO A 732 -18.79 2.67 1.44
CA PRO A 732 -20.04 1.91 1.49
C PRO A 732 -21.12 2.63 2.32
N ILE A 733 -22.40 2.37 1.96
CA ILE A 733 -23.58 2.60 2.81
C ILE A 733 -24.01 1.23 3.33
N TRP A 734 -24.07 1.05 4.65
CA TRP A 734 -24.50 -0.18 5.29
C TRP A 734 -25.97 -0.10 5.65
N LEU A 735 -26.74 -1.09 5.21
CA LEU A 735 -28.15 -1.25 5.54
C LEU A 735 -28.32 -2.45 6.47
N ASP A 736 -28.61 -2.18 7.73
CA ASP A 736 -28.92 -3.18 8.74
C ASP A 736 -30.42 -3.46 8.76
N ARG A 737 -30.78 -4.72 8.98
CA ARG A 737 -32.20 -5.10 9.15
C ARG A 737 -32.71 -4.67 10.52
N ILE A 738 -33.95 -4.17 10.53
CA ILE A 738 -34.69 -3.99 11.78
C ILE A 738 -35.20 -5.40 12.15
N HIS A 739 -34.59 -6.02 13.16
CA HIS A 739 -35.12 -7.29 13.69
C HIS A 739 -36.45 -6.98 14.35
N GLY A 740 -37.54 -7.53 13.80
CA GLY A 740 -38.86 -7.48 14.45
C GLY A 740 -38.75 -8.12 15.85
N SER A 741 -39.18 -7.39 16.86
CA SER A 741 -39.28 -7.81 18.26
C SER A 741 -40.17 -9.04 18.44
#